data_1f05c15a960b99070d08dba28f831dca
#
_entry.id   1f05c15a960b99070d08dba28f831dca
#
_cell.length_a   1.000
_cell.length_b   1.000
_cell.length_c   1.000
_cell.angle_alpha   90.00
_cell.angle_beta   90.00
_cell.angle_gamma   90.00
#
_symmetry.space_group_name_H-M   'P 1'
#
loop_
_entity.id
_entity.type
_entity.pdbx_description
1 polymer ?
#
loop_
_entity_poly.entity_id
_entity_poly.type
_entity_poly.pdbx_seq_one_letter_code
_entity_poly.pdbx_strand_id
1 'polypeptide(L)'
;MCGIAGFFGLGGAVRDAETAATVLSAMAAVLTHRGPDDAGAWTDAEREIALVHRRLAIVDTSSAGHQPMFSPSGRYVVVFNGEVYNHREIRADILKAQPQTVFRGHSDTEVLLTAIEMWGELETLRRCNGMFAFALFDRKENRLHLARDRVGEKPLYYGFTRHALVFGSELRALRCHPQCTFDLDHEALWEYLREGYVPAPRSIATGISKLMPGTLLTLGLREVAARSPQLRTYWSAFDPLVGREHGNDDESSQVDALDALLRDSVRLRMEADVPLGAFLSGGIDSSTVVALMQAQSMRPVKTFSIGTTDKRFDEASYAKAVAGHLRTDHTELYLTPREVLDTVPLLPQVYDEPFADSSQLPTYLVAKLVRTQVTVSLSGDGGDELFAGYGRYARALRLWRTMRLVPSSARNSLSAVLTAVPVGAWNRIGRVLPDRYTDGRFGDRLHKAALGARLSSFDAVYQHLLSLWSNPSELLVTRAAGAATSLPPQVAALPTAALDRMMKWDFLRYLPDDILVKVDRATMAVSLEGRMPLLDHRLVEFAWQLPERLKVKEGQTKWLLRQVLHRYVPRRLIDRPKMGFAVPVDSWLRTDLRDWAADLLSHEGLRRDGIFDAVAVQAHWQQHLSGERSWAAQLWTILMFQAWRQVFGPAPGQRRVAQAVVDTRERASGAQMQGVGSAH
;
A
#
# COMPACT_ATOMS: atom_id res chain seq x y z
N MET A 1 -10.31 -4.69 -12.58
CA MET A 1 -9.67 -5.42 -11.44
C MET A 1 -10.67 -6.32 -10.75
N CYS A 2 -10.19 -7.36 -10.04
CA CYS A 2 -11.02 -8.46 -9.57
C CYS A 2 -10.80 -8.73 -8.07
N GLY A 3 -11.58 -9.64 -7.51
CA GLY A 3 -11.33 -10.26 -6.22
C GLY A 3 -11.06 -11.74 -6.40
N ILE A 4 -9.98 -12.23 -5.84
CA ILE A 4 -9.63 -13.66 -5.85
C ILE A 4 -9.55 -14.18 -4.43
N ALA A 5 -9.97 -15.43 -4.22
CA ALA A 5 -9.77 -16.16 -2.97
C ALA A 5 -9.81 -17.66 -3.22
N GLY A 6 -9.36 -18.42 -2.24
CA GLY A 6 -9.42 -19.86 -2.29
C GLY A 6 -8.61 -20.52 -1.19
N PHE A 7 -8.56 -21.85 -1.24
CA PHE A 7 -7.77 -22.64 -0.30
C PHE A 7 -7.31 -23.94 -0.95
N PHE A 8 -6.19 -24.47 -0.47
CA PHE A 8 -5.58 -25.71 -0.92
C PHE A 8 -5.30 -26.62 0.29
N GLY A 9 -5.92 -27.77 0.33
CA GLY A 9 -6.03 -28.70 1.42
C GLY A 9 -7.46 -28.78 1.96
N LEU A 10 -7.98 -29.98 2.16
CA LEU A 10 -9.28 -30.26 2.79
C LEU A 10 -9.07 -30.94 4.13
N GLY A 11 -9.94 -30.66 5.08
CA GLY A 11 -9.89 -31.29 6.41
C GLY A 11 -10.60 -30.48 7.48
N GLY A 12 -10.77 -31.07 8.65
CA GLY A 12 -11.45 -30.41 9.75
C GLY A 12 -12.91 -30.07 9.44
N ALA A 13 -13.24 -28.78 9.34
CA ALA A 13 -14.59 -28.29 9.06
C ALA A 13 -14.93 -28.24 7.56
N VAL A 14 -13.93 -28.36 6.67
CA VAL A 14 -14.12 -28.35 5.20
C VAL A 14 -13.61 -29.67 4.66
N ARG A 15 -14.53 -30.66 4.55
CA ARG A 15 -14.16 -32.08 4.25
C ARG A 15 -14.58 -32.54 2.85
N ASP A 16 -15.50 -31.86 2.22
CA ASP A 16 -16.11 -32.25 0.97
C ASP A 16 -16.39 -31.05 0.06
N ALA A 17 -16.85 -31.32 -1.15
CA ALA A 17 -17.15 -30.29 -2.15
C ALA A 17 -18.29 -29.36 -1.73
N GLU A 18 -19.26 -29.80 -0.97
CA GLU A 18 -20.43 -28.99 -0.55
C GLU A 18 -20.01 -27.96 0.49
N THR A 19 -19.27 -28.37 1.52
CA THR A 19 -18.72 -27.44 2.53
C THR A 19 -17.72 -26.48 1.88
N ALA A 20 -16.88 -26.95 0.94
CA ALA A 20 -15.97 -26.09 0.18
C ALA A 20 -16.73 -25.03 -0.64
N ALA A 21 -17.80 -25.40 -1.34
CA ALA A 21 -18.62 -24.47 -2.10
C ALA A 21 -19.29 -23.43 -1.20
N THR A 22 -19.74 -23.81 -0.01
CA THR A 22 -20.31 -22.86 0.97
C THR A 22 -19.27 -21.82 1.42
N VAL A 23 -18.04 -22.26 1.72
CA VAL A 23 -16.94 -21.35 2.08
C VAL A 23 -16.60 -20.43 0.93
N LEU A 24 -16.46 -20.96 -0.31
CA LEU A 24 -16.22 -20.14 -1.50
C LEU A 24 -17.30 -19.10 -1.74
N SER A 25 -18.56 -19.46 -1.55
CA SER A 25 -19.69 -18.53 -1.68
C SER A 25 -19.58 -17.36 -0.69
N ALA A 26 -19.20 -17.64 0.57
CA ALA A 26 -18.95 -16.62 1.58
C ALA A 26 -17.76 -15.74 1.22
N MET A 27 -16.65 -16.34 0.73
CA MET A 27 -15.46 -15.59 0.26
C MET A 27 -15.82 -14.67 -0.92
N ALA A 28 -16.62 -15.16 -1.88
CA ALA A 28 -17.09 -14.36 -3.02
C ALA A 28 -17.95 -13.19 -2.57
N ALA A 29 -18.87 -13.41 -1.64
CA ALA A 29 -19.80 -12.38 -1.17
C ALA A 29 -19.09 -11.18 -0.56
N VAL A 30 -18.05 -11.39 0.23
CA VAL A 30 -17.27 -10.30 0.87
C VAL A 30 -16.34 -9.57 -0.11
N LEU A 31 -16.11 -10.10 -1.31
CA LEU A 31 -15.28 -9.50 -2.36
C LEU A 31 -16.11 -8.83 -3.48
N THR A 32 -17.45 -8.76 -3.36
CA THR A 32 -18.34 -8.25 -4.42
C THR A 32 -17.98 -6.82 -4.86
N HIS A 33 -17.55 -5.96 -3.92
CA HIS A 33 -17.15 -4.58 -4.22
C HIS A 33 -15.94 -4.51 -5.17
N ARG A 34 -15.07 -5.53 -5.21
CA ARG A 34 -13.94 -5.58 -6.14
C ARG A 34 -14.35 -5.99 -7.55
N GLY A 35 -15.37 -6.86 -7.66
CA GLY A 35 -15.81 -7.37 -8.95
C GLY A 35 -17.32 -7.64 -8.96
N PRO A 36 -18.12 -6.62 -9.32
CA PRO A 36 -19.59 -6.74 -9.32
C PRO A 36 -20.14 -7.44 -10.55
N ASP A 37 -19.40 -7.53 -11.66
CA ASP A 37 -19.94 -7.84 -12.99
C ASP A 37 -20.15 -9.34 -13.22
N ASP A 38 -19.28 -10.20 -12.64
CA ASP A 38 -19.36 -11.65 -12.80
C ASP A 38 -18.76 -12.37 -11.56
N ALA A 39 -19.14 -13.62 -11.35
CA ALA A 39 -18.65 -14.46 -10.27
C ALA A 39 -18.53 -15.92 -10.74
N GLY A 40 -17.42 -16.55 -10.42
CA GLY A 40 -17.22 -17.97 -10.66
C GLY A 40 -16.49 -18.66 -9.53
N ALA A 41 -16.80 -19.94 -9.36
CA ALA A 41 -16.15 -20.81 -8.40
C ALA A 41 -15.86 -22.17 -9.02
N TRP A 42 -14.76 -22.78 -8.60
CA TRP A 42 -14.37 -24.11 -9.00
C TRP A 42 -13.75 -24.87 -7.84
N THR A 43 -14.15 -26.15 -7.72
CA THR A 43 -13.68 -27.04 -6.66
C THR A 43 -13.30 -28.38 -7.29
N ASP A 44 -12.16 -28.94 -6.90
CA ASP A 44 -11.73 -30.30 -7.20
C ASP A 44 -11.40 -31.00 -5.86
N ALA A 45 -12.35 -31.77 -5.37
CA ALA A 45 -12.26 -32.41 -4.06
C ALA A 45 -11.16 -33.50 -4.02
N GLU A 46 -10.90 -34.19 -5.14
CA GLU A 46 -9.84 -35.21 -5.23
C GLU A 46 -8.44 -34.58 -5.10
N ARG A 47 -8.29 -33.34 -5.59
CA ARG A 47 -7.05 -32.56 -5.53
C ARG A 47 -7.01 -31.59 -4.38
N GLU A 48 -8.06 -31.55 -3.58
CA GLU A 48 -8.19 -30.71 -2.39
C GLU A 48 -8.04 -29.19 -2.67
N ILE A 49 -8.51 -28.71 -3.81
CA ILE A 49 -8.40 -27.30 -4.19
C ILE A 49 -9.78 -26.66 -4.37
N ALA A 50 -9.90 -25.39 -3.95
CA ALA A 50 -11.10 -24.58 -4.13
C ALA A 50 -10.71 -23.15 -4.48
N LEU A 51 -11.23 -22.62 -5.59
CA LEU A 51 -10.93 -21.30 -6.15
C LEU A 51 -12.20 -20.50 -6.38
N VAL A 52 -12.17 -19.21 -6.10
CA VAL A 52 -13.27 -18.29 -6.37
C VAL A 52 -12.77 -16.97 -6.94
N HIS A 53 -13.56 -16.41 -7.85
CA HIS A 53 -13.30 -15.17 -8.55
C HIS A 53 -14.50 -14.23 -8.52
N ARG A 54 -14.25 -12.93 -8.35
CA ARG A 54 -15.20 -11.84 -8.57
C ARG A 54 -14.64 -10.90 -9.62
N ARG A 55 -15.36 -10.69 -10.71
CA ARG A 55 -14.89 -10.00 -11.91
C ARG A 55 -15.37 -8.56 -11.96
N LEU A 56 -14.46 -7.64 -12.22
CA LEU A 56 -14.71 -6.34 -12.83
C LEU A 56 -14.24 -6.44 -14.29
N ALA A 57 -15.16 -6.41 -15.24
CA ALA A 57 -14.87 -6.64 -16.65
C ALA A 57 -14.31 -5.36 -17.30
N ILE A 58 -13.04 -5.37 -17.71
CA ILE A 58 -12.31 -4.23 -18.28
C ILE A 58 -11.84 -4.54 -19.71
N VAL A 59 -11.11 -5.65 -19.88
CA VAL A 59 -10.66 -6.17 -21.17
C VAL A 59 -11.42 -7.45 -21.44
N ASP A 60 -12.00 -7.58 -22.64
CA ASP A 60 -12.93 -8.64 -23.00
C ASP A 60 -14.14 -8.74 -22.08
N THR A 61 -15.11 -7.85 -22.24
CA THR A 61 -16.34 -7.81 -21.42
C THR A 61 -17.28 -8.99 -21.67
N SER A 62 -16.95 -9.92 -22.57
CA SER A 62 -17.73 -11.11 -22.88
C SER A 62 -17.56 -12.24 -21.85
N SER A 63 -18.33 -13.30 -22.01
CA SER A 63 -18.20 -14.53 -21.20
C SER A 63 -16.88 -15.29 -21.43
N ALA A 64 -16.12 -15.00 -22.48
CA ALA A 64 -14.80 -15.58 -22.71
C ALA A 64 -13.77 -15.20 -21.62
N GLY A 65 -13.99 -14.05 -20.93
CA GLY A 65 -13.19 -13.63 -19.80
C GLY A 65 -13.63 -14.20 -18.44
N HIS A 66 -14.61 -15.12 -18.38
CA HIS A 66 -15.06 -15.74 -17.13
C HIS A 66 -13.94 -16.54 -16.44
N GLN A 67 -13.94 -16.48 -15.09
CA GLN A 67 -12.95 -17.18 -14.26
C GLN A 67 -13.64 -17.86 -13.06
N PRO A 68 -13.11 -19.01 -12.54
CA PRO A 68 -11.79 -19.63 -12.86
C PRO A 68 -11.66 -20.10 -14.31
N MET A 69 -10.54 -19.76 -14.96
CA MET A 69 -10.28 -20.05 -16.36
C MET A 69 -9.35 -21.25 -16.53
N PHE A 70 -9.70 -22.15 -17.47
CA PHE A 70 -8.89 -23.32 -17.81
C PHE A 70 -7.97 -23.03 -18.98
N SER A 71 -6.74 -23.55 -18.93
CA SER A 71 -5.84 -23.54 -20.07
C SER A 71 -6.36 -24.41 -21.22
N PRO A 72 -5.88 -24.22 -22.47
CA PRO A 72 -6.34 -25.00 -23.62
C PRO A 72 -6.29 -26.51 -23.43
N SER A 73 -5.26 -27.04 -22.77
CA SER A 73 -5.15 -28.47 -22.45
C SER A 73 -5.97 -28.92 -21.24
N GLY A 74 -6.50 -27.98 -20.46
CA GLY A 74 -7.15 -28.21 -19.17
C GLY A 74 -6.19 -28.57 -18.04
N ARG A 75 -4.86 -28.44 -18.24
CA ARG A 75 -3.85 -28.68 -17.20
C ARG A 75 -3.90 -27.64 -16.09
N TYR A 76 -3.99 -26.37 -16.46
CA TYR A 76 -3.97 -25.26 -15.52
C TYR A 76 -5.35 -24.65 -15.32
N VAL A 77 -5.61 -24.22 -14.09
CA VAL A 77 -6.79 -23.40 -13.71
C VAL A 77 -6.30 -22.14 -13.00
N VAL A 78 -6.76 -20.97 -13.44
CA VAL A 78 -6.33 -19.69 -12.88
C VAL A 78 -7.50 -18.85 -12.37
N VAL A 79 -7.28 -18.15 -11.25
CA VAL A 79 -8.02 -16.96 -10.83
C VAL A 79 -7.04 -15.79 -10.77
N PHE A 80 -7.37 -14.72 -11.50
CA PHE A 80 -6.47 -13.60 -11.79
C PHE A 80 -7.11 -12.27 -11.43
N ASN A 81 -6.41 -11.46 -10.66
CA ASN A 81 -6.78 -10.09 -10.35
C ASN A 81 -5.70 -9.15 -10.89
N GLY A 82 -5.94 -8.52 -12.00
CA GLY A 82 -4.97 -7.60 -12.60
C GLY A 82 -5.16 -7.36 -14.08
N GLU A 83 -4.10 -6.85 -14.71
CA GLU A 83 -3.95 -6.60 -16.13
C GLU A 83 -2.53 -6.93 -16.60
N VAL A 84 -2.40 -7.67 -17.71
CA VAL A 84 -1.14 -7.87 -18.43
C VAL A 84 -1.14 -6.91 -19.62
N TYR A 85 -0.57 -5.72 -19.46
CA TYR A 85 -0.64 -4.64 -20.44
C TYR A 85 -0.03 -4.97 -21.80
N ASN A 86 1.00 -5.81 -21.83
CA ASN A 86 1.64 -6.26 -23.09
C ASN A 86 1.10 -7.59 -23.61
N HIS A 87 -0.15 -7.96 -23.25
CA HIS A 87 -0.76 -9.22 -23.66
C HIS A 87 -0.82 -9.40 -25.20
N ARG A 88 -0.99 -8.30 -25.96
CA ARG A 88 -0.99 -8.37 -27.44
C ARG A 88 0.37 -8.79 -28.00
N GLU A 89 1.47 -8.33 -27.41
CA GLU A 89 2.82 -8.70 -27.79
C GLU A 89 3.07 -10.18 -27.45
N ILE A 90 2.70 -10.60 -26.24
CA ILE A 90 2.78 -12.01 -25.79
C ILE A 90 1.94 -12.91 -26.72
N ARG A 91 0.73 -12.49 -27.06
CA ARG A 91 -0.14 -13.22 -28.01
C ARG A 91 0.52 -13.37 -29.40
N ALA A 92 1.16 -12.32 -29.89
CA ALA A 92 1.87 -12.37 -31.16
C ALA A 92 3.06 -13.35 -31.11
N ASP A 93 3.82 -13.38 -30.02
CA ASP A 93 4.92 -14.34 -29.81
C ASP A 93 4.41 -15.78 -29.75
N ILE A 94 3.28 -16.03 -29.06
CA ILE A 94 2.64 -17.35 -29.03
C ILE A 94 2.25 -17.79 -30.42
N LEU A 95 1.54 -16.96 -31.18
CA LEU A 95 1.09 -17.27 -32.54
C LEU A 95 2.25 -17.46 -33.52
N LYS A 96 3.36 -16.75 -33.33
CA LYS A 96 4.59 -16.96 -34.12
C LYS A 96 5.21 -18.32 -33.82
N ALA A 97 5.22 -18.78 -32.57
CA ALA A 97 5.80 -20.06 -32.18
C ALA A 97 4.83 -21.23 -32.44
N GLN A 98 3.53 -21.03 -32.31
CA GLN A 98 2.48 -22.02 -32.52
C GLN A 98 1.30 -21.41 -33.30
N PRO A 99 1.39 -21.32 -34.63
CA PRO A 99 0.38 -20.67 -35.49
C PRO A 99 -1.04 -21.24 -35.37
N GLN A 100 -1.17 -22.52 -34.95
CA GLN A 100 -2.45 -23.21 -34.77
C GLN A 100 -3.16 -22.87 -33.45
N THR A 101 -2.56 -22.06 -32.57
CA THR A 101 -3.20 -21.68 -31.33
C THR A 101 -4.46 -20.85 -31.57
N VAL A 102 -5.58 -21.29 -31.02
CA VAL A 102 -6.87 -20.59 -31.11
C VAL A 102 -7.23 -19.98 -29.78
N PHE A 103 -7.46 -18.68 -29.77
CA PHE A 103 -7.97 -17.96 -28.63
C PHE A 103 -9.49 -17.80 -28.71
N ARG A 104 -10.21 -17.98 -27.61
CA ARG A 104 -11.68 -17.86 -27.52
C ARG A 104 -12.13 -16.42 -27.47
N GLY A 105 -11.27 -15.55 -26.89
CA GLY A 105 -11.52 -14.14 -26.69
C GLY A 105 -10.29 -13.28 -26.95
N HIS A 106 -10.29 -12.11 -26.35
CA HIS A 106 -9.14 -11.19 -26.40
C HIS A 106 -8.66 -10.78 -25.01
N SER A 107 -9.07 -11.50 -23.95
CA SER A 107 -8.64 -11.20 -22.59
C SER A 107 -7.14 -11.47 -22.42
N ASP A 108 -6.51 -10.63 -21.63
CA ASP A 108 -5.13 -10.80 -21.18
C ASP A 108 -4.94 -12.07 -20.33
N THR A 109 -5.95 -12.46 -19.56
CA THR A 109 -5.96 -13.69 -18.74
C THR A 109 -5.80 -14.95 -19.60
N GLU A 110 -6.50 -15.04 -20.73
CA GLU A 110 -6.36 -16.19 -21.66
C GLU A 110 -4.95 -16.25 -22.27
N VAL A 111 -4.39 -15.08 -22.60
CA VAL A 111 -3.03 -14.97 -23.12
C VAL A 111 -2.00 -15.37 -22.06
N LEU A 112 -2.14 -14.89 -20.82
CA LEU A 112 -1.30 -15.27 -19.69
C LEU A 112 -1.30 -16.79 -19.49
N LEU A 113 -2.49 -17.40 -19.46
CA LEU A 113 -2.65 -18.81 -19.18
C LEU A 113 -2.06 -19.69 -20.32
N THR A 114 -2.24 -19.26 -21.56
CA THR A 114 -1.63 -19.93 -22.73
C THR A 114 -0.09 -19.78 -22.71
N ALA A 115 0.42 -18.61 -22.32
CA ALA A 115 1.85 -18.38 -22.17
C ALA A 115 2.47 -19.26 -21.07
N ILE A 116 1.78 -19.43 -19.94
CA ILE A 116 2.22 -20.33 -18.86
C ILE A 116 2.28 -21.78 -19.35
N GLU A 117 1.31 -22.22 -20.13
CA GLU A 117 1.31 -23.57 -20.69
C GLU A 117 2.48 -23.81 -21.66
N MET A 118 2.90 -22.78 -22.39
CA MET A 118 3.98 -22.84 -23.35
C MET A 118 5.38 -22.69 -22.75
N TRP A 119 5.56 -21.73 -21.83
CA TRP A 119 6.88 -21.32 -21.33
C TRP A 119 7.09 -21.62 -19.84
N GLY A 120 6.06 -22.04 -19.13
CA GLY A 120 6.04 -22.17 -17.66
C GLY A 120 5.85 -20.84 -16.95
N GLU A 121 5.56 -20.93 -15.64
CA GLU A 121 5.14 -19.79 -14.82
C GLU A 121 6.22 -18.71 -14.74
N LEU A 122 7.47 -19.12 -14.47
CA LEU A 122 8.56 -18.19 -14.19
C LEU A 122 8.95 -17.36 -15.42
N GLU A 123 9.05 -18.01 -16.59
CA GLU A 123 9.42 -17.31 -17.82
C GLU A 123 8.28 -16.39 -18.28
N THR A 124 7.04 -16.82 -18.13
CA THR A 124 5.86 -15.99 -18.41
C THR A 124 5.84 -14.74 -17.52
N LEU A 125 6.06 -14.89 -16.20
CA LEU A 125 6.13 -13.77 -15.27
C LEU A 125 7.22 -12.74 -15.64
N ARG A 126 8.37 -13.20 -16.14
CA ARG A 126 9.44 -12.32 -16.61
C ARG A 126 9.07 -11.52 -17.86
N ARG A 127 8.27 -12.10 -18.77
CA ARG A 127 7.81 -11.45 -20.01
C ARG A 127 6.63 -10.52 -19.80
N CYS A 128 5.81 -10.74 -18.76
CA CYS A 128 4.66 -9.89 -18.48
C CYS A 128 5.07 -8.47 -18.07
N ASN A 129 4.43 -7.46 -18.67
CA ASN A 129 4.37 -6.10 -18.14
C ASN A 129 2.95 -5.87 -17.64
N GLY A 130 2.76 -5.79 -16.32
CA GLY A 130 1.41 -5.73 -15.76
C GLY A 130 1.39 -5.53 -14.27
N MET A 131 0.20 -5.29 -13.77
CA MET A 131 -0.18 -5.26 -12.36
C MET A 131 -1.06 -6.46 -12.08
N PHE A 132 -0.68 -7.34 -11.17
CA PHE A 132 -1.46 -8.56 -10.93
C PHE A 132 -1.19 -9.27 -9.60
N ALA A 133 -2.20 -10.00 -9.16
CA ALA A 133 -2.07 -11.11 -8.24
C ALA A 133 -2.91 -12.28 -8.79
N PHE A 134 -2.36 -13.49 -8.77
CA PHE A 134 -3.11 -14.66 -9.22
C PHE A 134 -2.84 -15.90 -8.37
N ALA A 135 -3.79 -16.83 -8.44
CA ALA A 135 -3.61 -18.21 -8.01
C ALA A 135 -3.80 -19.13 -9.23
N LEU A 136 -2.79 -19.94 -9.50
CA LEU A 136 -2.74 -20.90 -10.59
C LEU A 136 -2.59 -22.31 -10.02
N PHE A 137 -3.48 -23.21 -10.42
CA PHE A 137 -3.40 -24.60 -10.02
C PHE A 137 -2.99 -25.48 -11.18
N ASP A 138 -1.88 -26.22 -11.03
CA ASP A 138 -1.43 -27.25 -11.94
C ASP A 138 -2.07 -28.59 -11.56
N ARG A 139 -3.06 -29.02 -12.35
CA ARG A 139 -3.82 -30.27 -12.13
C ARG A 139 -2.99 -31.52 -12.38
N LYS A 140 -1.90 -31.42 -13.17
CA LYS A 140 -1.00 -32.54 -13.45
C LYS A 140 -0.04 -32.80 -12.29
N GLU A 141 0.58 -31.74 -11.77
CA GLU A 141 1.57 -31.82 -10.70
C GLU A 141 0.94 -31.71 -9.31
N ASN A 142 -0.37 -31.41 -9.20
CA ASN A 142 -1.11 -31.14 -7.98
C ASN A 142 -0.43 -30.06 -7.12
N ARG A 143 -0.12 -28.92 -7.76
CA ARG A 143 0.58 -27.79 -7.13
C ARG A 143 -0.19 -26.49 -7.30
N LEU A 144 -0.18 -25.69 -6.25
CA LEU A 144 -0.70 -24.33 -6.26
C LEU A 144 0.47 -23.34 -6.38
N HIS A 145 0.29 -22.35 -7.27
CA HIS A 145 1.20 -21.23 -7.48
C HIS A 145 0.47 -19.95 -7.16
N LEU A 146 1.03 -19.11 -6.27
CA LEU A 146 0.55 -17.77 -6.00
C LEU A 146 1.60 -16.77 -6.48
N ALA A 147 1.22 -15.80 -7.30
CA ALA A 147 2.14 -14.78 -7.79
C ALA A 147 1.61 -13.36 -7.52
N ARG A 148 2.53 -12.45 -7.22
CA ARG A 148 2.26 -11.02 -7.07
C ARG A 148 3.15 -10.22 -8.01
N ASP A 149 2.61 -9.16 -8.62
CA ASP A 149 3.33 -8.31 -9.56
C ASP A 149 4.61 -7.70 -8.97
N ARG A 150 5.44 -7.12 -9.85
CA ARG A 150 6.79 -6.65 -9.55
C ARG A 150 6.86 -5.62 -8.44
N VAL A 151 5.88 -4.70 -8.37
CA VAL A 151 5.89 -3.56 -7.44
C VAL A 151 4.88 -3.76 -6.29
N GLY A 152 3.97 -4.75 -6.44
CA GLY A 152 2.94 -5.06 -5.45
C GLY A 152 1.69 -4.17 -5.61
N GLU A 153 1.36 -3.78 -6.86
CA GLU A 153 0.16 -3.00 -7.16
C GLU A 153 -1.13 -3.74 -6.75
N LYS A 154 -1.12 -5.09 -6.85
CA LYS A 154 -2.26 -5.90 -6.44
C LYS A 154 -1.99 -6.64 -5.13
N PRO A 155 -2.95 -6.63 -4.19
CA PRO A 155 -2.79 -7.30 -2.90
C PRO A 155 -2.96 -8.81 -3.03
N LEU A 156 -2.19 -9.56 -2.24
CA LEU A 156 -2.35 -11.01 -2.05
C LEU A 156 -1.91 -11.43 -0.66
N TYR A 157 -2.87 -11.92 0.12
CA TYR A 157 -2.66 -12.49 1.44
C TYR A 157 -2.69 -14.00 1.37
N TYR A 158 -1.91 -14.66 2.24
CA TYR A 158 -1.96 -16.10 2.42
C TYR A 158 -1.66 -16.47 3.87
N GLY A 159 -2.20 -17.60 4.31
CA GLY A 159 -1.97 -18.10 5.66
C GLY A 159 -2.25 -19.60 5.75
N PHE A 160 -1.72 -20.24 6.78
CA PHE A 160 -1.89 -21.66 7.00
C PHE A 160 -2.89 -21.91 8.15
N THR A 161 -3.92 -22.69 7.85
CA THR A 161 -4.76 -23.31 8.88
C THR A 161 -4.11 -24.61 9.36
N ARG A 162 -4.84 -25.42 10.11
CA ARG A 162 -4.36 -26.75 10.48
C ARG A 162 -4.22 -27.70 9.27
N HIS A 163 -5.07 -27.54 8.26
CA HIS A 163 -5.19 -28.51 7.15
C HIS A 163 -5.01 -27.88 5.77
N ALA A 164 -5.08 -26.56 5.63
CA ALA A 164 -5.07 -25.89 4.35
C ALA A 164 -4.19 -24.64 4.35
N LEU A 165 -3.67 -24.28 3.17
CA LEU A 165 -3.30 -22.91 2.85
C LEU A 165 -4.59 -22.18 2.41
N VAL A 166 -4.85 -21.00 2.97
CA VAL A 166 -5.93 -20.09 2.57
C VAL A 166 -5.31 -18.83 1.98
N PHE A 167 -5.88 -18.29 0.91
CA PHE A 167 -5.37 -17.07 0.27
C PHE A 167 -6.50 -16.18 -0.25
N GLY A 168 -6.19 -14.91 -0.50
CA GLY A 168 -7.15 -13.97 -1.08
C GLY A 168 -6.63 -12.55 -1.24
N SER A 169 -7.36 -11.76 -2.00
CA SER A 169 -7.08 -10.34 -2.22
C SER A 169 -7.23 -9.50 -0.95
N GLU A 170 -8.07 -9.92 -0.02
CA GLU A 170 -8.39 -9.22 1.21
C GLU A 170 -8.51 -10.17 2.40
N LEU A 171 -8.15 -9.71 3.60
CA LEU A 171 -8.21 -10.51 4.84
C LEU A 171 -9.62 -11.00 5.16
N ARG A 172 -10.65 -10.20 4.82
CA ARG A 172 -12.05 -10.59 5.04
C ARG A 172 -12.43 -11.87 4.30
N ALA A 173 -11.82 -12.13 3.15
CA ALA A 173 -12.04 -13.38 2.43
C ALA A 173 -11.44 -14.58 3.17
N LEU A 174 -10.22 -14.43 3.73
CA LEU A 174 -9.59 -15.50 4.51
C LEU A 174 -10.40 -15.80 5.79
N ARG A 175 -11.03 -14.78 6.40
CA ARG A 175 -11.91 -14.93 7.59
C ARG A 175 -13.13 -15.82 7.35
N CYS A 176 -13.57 -15.96 6.10
CA CYS A 176 -14.68 -16.84 5.76
C CYS A 176 -14.34 -18.32 5.90
N HIS A 177 -13.04 -18.68 5.91
CA HIS A 177 -12.63 -20.07 6.13
C HIS A 177 -12.73 -20.42 7.61
N PRO A 178 -13.50 -21.44 8.02
CA PRO A 178 -13.86 -21.71 9.43
C PRO A 178 -12.67 -22.06 10.33
N GLN A 179 -11.54 -22.45 9.76
CA GLN A 179 -10.31 -22.75 10.51
C GLN A 179 -9.29 -21.61 10.50
N CYS A 180 -9.61 -20.48 9.88
CA CYS A 180 -8.73 -19.32 9.85
C CYS A 180 -8.99 -18.48 11.10
N THR A 181 -8.07 -18.50 12.06
CA THR A 181 -8.11 -17.68 13.27
C THR A 181 -7.44 -16.34 13.01
N PHE A 182 -7.96 -15.29 13.66
CA PHE A 182 -7.47 -13.92 13.52
C PHE A 182 -7.04 -13.36 14.87
N ASP A 183 -6.01 -13.98 15.45
CA ASP A 183 -5.34 -13.42 16.61
C ASP A 183 -4.50 -12.22 16.20
N LEU A 184 -4.48 -11.18 17.04
CA LEU A 184 -3.75 -9.97 16.78
C LEU A 184 -2.23 -10.23 16.79
N ASP A 185 -1.53 -9.83 15.74
CA ASP A 185 -0.06 -9.80 15.73
C ASP A 185 0.42 -8.50 16.40
N HIS A 186 0.96 -8.62 17.61
CA HIS A 186 1.44 -7.49 18.41
C HIS A 186 2.68 -6.81 17.82
N GLU A 187 3.50 -7.52 17.06
CA GLU A 187 4.62 -6.92 16.35
C GLU A 187 4.14 -6.12 15.14
N ALA A 188 3.16 -6.64 14.39
CA ALA A 188 2.50 -5.91 13.31
C ALA A 188 1.78 -4.66 13.83
N LEU A 189 1.13 -4.73 15.00
CA LEU A 189 0.53 -3.58 15.66
C LEU A 189 1.59 -2.54 16.05
N TRP A 190 2.74 -2.98 16.56
CA TRP A 190 3.84 -2.08 16.90
C TRP A 190 4.38 -1.34 15.65
N GLU A 191 4.57 -2.08 14.53
CA GLU A 191 4.98 -1.48 13.26
C GLU A 191 3.92 -0.53 12.71
N TYR A 192 2.64 -0.90 12.77
CA TYR A 192 1.51 -0.07 12.39
C TYR A 192 1.48 1.26 13.16
N LEU A 193 1.60 1.25 14.48
CA LEU A 193 1.63 2.48 15.29
C LEU A 193 2.80 3.38 14.89
N ARG A 194 3.92 2.78 14.52
CA ARG A 194 5.11 3.49 14.09
C ARG A 194 4.98 4.11 12.70
N GLU A 195 4.39 3.40 11.74
CA GLU A 195 4.39 3.76 10.32
C GLU A 195 3.03 4.23 9.80
N GLY A 196 1.94 3.89 10.48
CA GLY A 196 0.57 4.19 10.05
C GLY A 196 -0.06 3.13 9.15
N TYR A 197 0.70 2.09 8.80
CA TYR A 197 0.28 0.94 8.01
C TYR A 197 0.99 -0.33 8.49
N VAL A 198 0.49 -1.51 8.10
CA VAL A 198 1.13 -2.79 8.41
C VAL A 198 2.05 -3.18 7.25
N PRO A 199 3.38 -3.20 7.43
CA PRO A 199 4.29 -3.51 6.32
C PRO A 199 4.40 -5.00 6.02
N ALA A 200 4.54 -5.35 4.74
CA ALA A 200 4.83 -6.71 4.31
C ALA A 200 6.19 -7.21 4.86
N PRO A 201 6.35 -8.51 5.10
CA PRO A 201 5.41 -9.60 4.81
C PRO A 201 4.32 -9.78 5.86
N ARG A 202 4.31 -9.01 6.96
CA ARG A 202 3.32 -9.16 8.03
C ARG A 202 1.93 -8.74 7.59
N SER A 203 0.92 -9.28 8.25
CA SER A 203 -0.42 -8.72 8.32
C SER A 203 -0.77 -8.45 9.78
N ILE A 204 -1.87 -7.76 10.03
CA ILE A 204 -2.35 -7.51 11.39
C ILE A 204 -2.78 -8.80 12.11
N ALA A 205 -2.96 -9.90 11.40
CA ALA A 205 -3.38 -11.19 11.91
C ALA A 205 -2.20 -12.18 12.00
N THR A 206 -2.00 -12.79 13.15
CA THR A 206 -0.98 -13.83 13.36
C THR A 206 -1.18 -15.00 12.38
N GLY A 207 -0.09 -15.48 11.79
CA GLY A 207 -0.10 -16.62 10.86
C GLY A 207 -0.59 -16.31 9.45
N ILE A 208 -0.94 -15.05 9.17
CA ILE A 208 -1.24 -14.58 7.83
C ILE A 208 -0.14 -13.64 7.35
N SER A 209 0.26 -13.80 6.10
CA SER A 209 1.32 -13.01 5.47
C SER A 209 0.82 -12.33 4.19
N LYS A 210 1.42 -11.21 3.84
CA LYS A 210 1.33 -10.61 2.50
C LYS A 210 2.39 -11.25 1.61
N LEU A 211 2.02 -11.68 0.41
CA LEU A 211 3.02 -12.12 -0.56
C LEU A 211 3.85 -10.93 -1.00
N MET A 212 5.18 -11.05 -0.95
CA MET A 212 6.08 -9.96 -1.32
C MET A 212 5.97 -9.62 -2.80
N PRO A 213 6.15 -8.34 -3.20
CA PRO A 213 6.25 -7.95 -4.60
C PRO A 213 7.28 -8.75 -5.38
N GLY A 214 7.04 -9.02 -6.68
CA GLY A 214 7.95 -9.75 -7.54
C GLY A 214 8.19 -11.20 -7.14
N THR A 215 7.25 -11.83 -6.42
CA THR A 215 7.44 -13.16 -5.85
C THR A 215 6.42 -14.17 -6.38
N LEU A 216 6.91 -15.37 -6.67
CA LEU A 216 6.14 -16.59 -6.94
C LEU A 216 6.27 -17.53 -5.73
N LEU A 217 5.14 -17.91 -5.13
CA LEU A 217 5.04 -18.94 -4.09
C LEU A 217 4.51 -20.22 -4.74
N THR A 218 5.15 -21.36 -4.48
CA THR A 218 4.75 -22.66 -5.00
C THR A 218 4.68 -23.69 -3.87
N LEU A 219 3.63 -24.51 -3.86
CA LEU A 219 3.48 -25.59 -2.87
C LEU A 219 2.56 -26.69 -3.38
N GLY A 220 2.77 -27.89 -2.86
CA GLY A 220 1.88 -29.06 -2.94
C GLY A 220 1.32 -29.39 -1.54
N LEU A 221 0.50 -30.44 -1.44
CA LEU A 221 -0.13 -30.83 -0.15
C LEU A 221 0.88 -31.16 0.95
N ARG A 222 2.07 -31.69 0.60
CA ARG A 222 3.14 -31.96 1.57
C ARG A 222 3.67 -30.67 2.19
N GLU A 223 3.90 -29.65 1.37
CA GLU A 223 4.36 -28.36 1.81
C GLU A 223 3.26 -27.58 2.57
N VAL A 224 1.98 -27.81 2.27
CA VAL A 224 0.85 -27.31 3.08
C VAL A 224 0.93 -27.90 4.50
N ALA A 225 1.06 -29.21 4.62
CA ALA A 225 1.16 -29.89 5.91
C ALA A 225 2.40 -29.45 6.72
N ALA A 226 3.53 -29.24 6.03
CA ALA A 226 4.78 -28.76 6.61
C ALA A 226 4.82 -27.24 6.85
N ARG A 227 3.85 -26.49 6.34
CA ARG A 227 3.82 -25.01 6.32
C ARG A 227 5.10 -24.38 5.73
N SER A 228 5.64 -25.01 4.71
CA SER A 228 6.94 -24.64 4.10
C SER A 228 6.82 -24.38 2.60
N PRO A 229 6.21 -23.27 2.17
CA PRO A 229 6.09 -22.93 0.76
C PRO A 229 7.45 -22.61 0.17
N GLN A 230 7.62 -22.90 -1.13
CA GLN A 230 8.80 -22.47 -1.89
C GLN A 230 8.55 -21.04 -2.39
N LEU A 231 9.36 -20.08 -1.95
CA LEU A 231 9.31 -18.69 -2.38
C LEU A 231 10.43 -18.43 -3.39
N ARG A 232 10.10 -17.87 -4.55
CA ARG A 232 11.05 -17.48 -5.58
C ARG A 232 10.80 -16.05 -6.01
N THR A 233 11.76 -15.17 -5.80
CA THR A 233 11.74 -13.81 -6.39
C THR A 233 12.03 -13.94 -7.88
N TYR A 234 11.13 -13.48 -8.74
CA TYR A 234 11.30 -13.51 -10.19
C TYR A 234 11.78 -12.17 -10.75
N TRP A 235 11.68 -11.10 -9.97
CA TRP A 235 12.14 -9.77 -10.29
C TRP A 235 12.45 -8.95 -9.04
N SER A 236 13.49 -8.12 -9.13
CA SER A 236 13.82 -7.10 -8.13
C SER A 236 14.31 -5.83 -8.84
N ALA A 237 13.82 -4.67 -8.43
CA ALA A 237 14.28 -3.39 -8.94
C ALA A 237 15.78 -3.14 -8.70
N PHE A 238 16.41 -3.94 -7.84
CA PHE A 238 17.81 -3.80 -7.42
C PHE A 238 18.67 -4.97 -7.87
N ASP A 239 18.23 -5.75 -8.86
CA ASP A 239 19.03 -6.81 -9.45
C ASP A 239 20.29 -6.18 -10.08
N PRO A 240 21.51 -6.66 -9.76
CA PRO A 240 22.75 -6.16 -10.33
C PRO A 240 22.81 -6.19 -11.86
N LEU A 241 22.02 -7.06 -12.50
CA LEU A 241 21.90 -7.11 -13.97
C LEU A 241 21.14 -5.90 -14.54
N VAL A 242 20.33 -5.24 -13.74
CA VAL A 242 19.59 -4.02 -14.10
C VAL A 242 20.45 -2.77 -13.96
N GLY A 243 21.51 -2.81 -13.16
CA GLY A 243 22.37 -1.68 -12.80
C GLY A 243 23.51 -1.37 -13.78
N ARG A 244 23.32 -1.51 -15.10
CA ARG A 244 24.29 -0.94 -16.04
C ARG A 244 24.17 0.58 -15.98
N GLU A 245 25.24 1.24 -15.52
CA GLU A 245 25.37 2.70 -15.61
C GLU A 245 25.03 3.12 -17.05
N HIS A 246 24.01 3.95 -17.22
CA HIS A 246 23.88 4.71 -18.45
C HIS A 246 25.15 5.52 -18.55
N GLY A 247 25.90 5.31 -19.62
CA GLY A 247 27.12 6.03 -19.88
C GLY A 247 26.88 7.54 -19.79
N ASN A 248 27.90 8.32 -19.97
CA ASN A 248 27.89 9.78 -19.86
C ASN A 248 26.97 10.44 -20.90
N ASP A 249 25.74 9.94 -21.04
CA ASP A 249 24.74 10.39 -21.98
C ASP A 249 24.32 11.82 -21.65
N ASP A 250 24.20 12.63 -22.65
CA ASP A 250 23.72 14.01 -22.56
C ASP A 250 22.31 14.06 -21.89
N GLU A 251 22.08 15.09 -21.09
CA GLU A 251 20.79 15.31 -20.39
C GLU A 251 19.61 15.27 -21.35
N SER A 252 19.76 15.79 -22.57
CA SER A 252 18.72 15.79 -23.61
C SER A 252 18.34 14.37 -24.02
N SER A 253 19.33 13.50 -24.22
CA SER A 253 19.13 12.09 -24.56
C SER A 253 18.36 11.34 -23.48
N GLN A 254 18.63 11.63 -22.19
CA GLN A 254 17.93 11.03 -21.06
C GLN A 254 16.46 11.52 -20.97
N VAL A 255 16.22 12.81 -21.30
CA VAL A 255 14.85 13.35 -21.40
C VAL A 255 14.05 12.69 -22.53
N ASP A 256 14.69 12.47 -23.70
CA ASP A 256 14.06 11.80 -24.84
C ASP A 256 13.74 10.34 -24.53
N ALA A 257 14.67 9.62 -23.89
CA ALA A 257 14.49 8.24 -23.48
C ALA A 257 13.35 8.11 -22.46
N LEU A 258 13.30 8.99 -21.46
CA LEU A 258 12.22 8.99 -20.47
C LEU A 258 10.87 9.32 -21.12
N ASP A 259 10.80 10.32 -22.02
CA ASP A 259 9.58 10.66 -22.72
C ASP A 259 9.04 9.48 -23.53
N ALA A 260 9.90 8.79 -24.26
CA ALA A 260 9.52 7.61 -25.05
C ALA A 260 8.98 6.48 -24.17
N LEU A 261 9.65 6.16 -23.05
CA LEU A 261 9.21 5.13 -22.11
C LEU A 261 7.87 5.50 -21.46
N LEU A 262 7.70 6.76 -21.04
CA LEU A 262 6.45 7.25 -20.45
C LEU A 262 5.29 7.19 -21.42
N ARG A 263 5.51 7.60 -22.68
CA ARG A 263 4.49 7.50 -23.75
C ARG A 263 4.03 6.07 -23.95
N ASP A 264 4.97 5.13 -24.04
CA ASP A 264 4.63 3.73 -24.26
C ASP A 264 3.92 3.14 -23.04
N SER A 265 4.40 3.45 -21.82
CA SER A 265 3.74 3.01 -20.59
C SER A 265 2.30 3.53 -20.47
N VAL A 266 2.07 4.80 -20.77
CA VAL A 266 0.71 5.40 -20.77
C VAL A 266 -0.14 4.75 -21.86
N ARG A 267 0.38 4.57 -23.09
CA ARG A 267 -0.32 3.92 -24.19
C ARG A 267 -0.82 2.52 -23.81
N LEU A 268 0.04 1.70 -23.23
CA LEU A 268 -0.31 0.35 -22.79
C LEU A 268 -1.42 0.37 -21.71
N ARG A 269 -1.40 1.32 -20.80
CA ARG A 269 -2.38 1.44 -19.71
C ARG A 269 -3.68 2.16 -20.10
N MET A 270 -3.74 2.72 -21.31
CA MET A 270 -4.98 3.27 -21.89
C MET A 270 -5.84 2.21 -22.57
N GLU A 271 -5.37 0.98 -22.71
CA GLU A 271 -6.14 -0.10 -23.33
C GLU A 271 -7.25 -0.59 -22.39
N ALA A 272 -8.51 -0.39 -22.78
CA ALA A 272 -9.71 -0.83 -22.07
C ALA A 272 -10.91 -0.84 -23.00
N ASP A 273 -11.82 -1.81 -22.82
CA ASP A 273 -13.11 -1.88 -23.52
C ASP A 273 -14.22 -1.10 -22.82
N VAL A 274 -13.88 -0.39 -21.73
CA VAL A 274 -14.78 0.40 -20.88
C VAL A 274 -14.28 1.86 -20.79
N PRO A 275 -15.13 2.82 -20.36
CA PRO A 275 -14.73 4.21 -20.21
C PRO A 275 -13.54 4.38 -19.26
N LEU A 276 -12.58 5.23 -19.67
CA LEU A 276 -11.32 5.48 -19.00
C LEU A 276 -11.11 6.98 -18.78
N GLY A 277 -10.47 7.33 -17.66
CA GLY A 277 -10.10 8.70 -17.29
C GLY A 277 -8.82 8.75 -16.46
N ALA A 278 -8.55 9.90 -15.82
CA ALA A 278 -7.38 10.08 -14.97
C ALA A 278 -7.64 11.00 -13.77
N PHE A 279 -6.98 10.72 -12.66
CA PHE A 279 -6.87 11.68 -11.55
C PHE A 279 -5.92 12.82 -11.92
N LEU A 280 -6.32 14.05 -11.67
CA LEU A 280 -5.51 15.25 -11.94
C LEU A 280 -5.48 16.15 -10.71
N SER A 281 -4.32 16.27 -10.07
CA SER A 281 -4.10 17.18 -8.92
C SER A 281 -3.44 18.50 -9.33
N GLY A 282 -3.01 18.62 -10.61
CA GLY A 282 -2.16 19.72 -11.06
C GLY A 282 -0.71 19.63 -10.53
N GLY A 283 -0.33 18.50 -9.93
CA GLY A 283 1.04 18.16 -9.57
C GLY A 283 1.82 17.62 -10.76
N ILE A 284 3.15 17.48 -10.63
CA ILE A 284 4.05 17.07 -11.72
C ILE A 284 3.63 15.70 -12.29
N ASP A 285 3.43 14.70 -11.43
CA ASP A 285 3.20 13.30 -11.80
C ASP A 285 1.88 13.14 -12.54
N SER A 286 0.77 13.58 -11.93
CA SER A 286 -0.56 13.50 -12.53
C SER A 286 -0.66 14.33 -13.82
N SER A 287 -0.04 15.50 -13.85
CA SER A 287 -0.01 16.34 -15.06
C SER A 287 0.80 15.69 -16.18
N THR A 288 1.89 14.98 -15.86
CA THR A 288 2.68 14.23 -16.87
C THR A 288 1.83 13.10 -17.46
N VAL A 289 1.18 12.31 -16.62
CA VAL A 289 0.32 11.21 -17.09
C VAL A 289 -0.80 11.75 -17.97
N VAL A 290 -1.54 12.76 -17.51
CA VAL A 290 -2.65 13.35 -18.26
C VAL A 290 -2.19 14.01 -19.57
N ALA A 291 -1.06 14.71 -19.56
CA ALA A 291 -0.50 15.31 -20.76
C ALA A 291 -0.16 14.26 -21.83
N LEU A 292 0.45 13.15 -21.42
CA LEU A 292 0.78 12.05 -22.32
C LEU A 292 -0.46 11.26 -22.78
N MET A 293 -1.49 11.13 -21.94
CA MET A 293 -2.78 10.57 -22.36
C MET A 293 -3.42 11.45 -23.45
N GLN A 294 -3.50 12.77 -23.21
CA GLN A 294 -4.11 13.70 -24.17
C GLN A 294 -3.31 13.78 -25.47
N ALA A 295 -1.96 13.73 -25.41
CA ALA A 295 -1.10 13.73 -26.59
C ALA A 295 -1.29 12.49 -27.48
N GLN A 296 -1.86 11.41 -26.95
CA GLN A 296 -2.10 10.14 -27.65
C GLN A 296 -3.60 9.89 -27.89
N SER A 297 -4.47 10.80 -27.49
CA SER A 297 -5.92 10.69 -27.67
C SER A 297 -6.45 11.73 -28.64
N MET A 298 -7.28 11.31 -29.58
CA MET A 298 -8.00 12.20 -30.50
C MET A 298 -9.23 12.87 -29.84
N ARG A 299 -9.68 12.35 -28.70
CA ARG A 299 -10.81 12.88 -27.94
C ARG A 299 -10.31 13.50 -26.64
N PRO A 300 -11.03 14.48 -26.07
CA PRO A 300 -10.73 14.98 -24.74
C PRO A 300 -10.72 13.84 -23.71
N VAL A 301 -9.60 13.71 -23.00
CA VAL A 301 -9.46 12.72 -21.90
C VAL A 301 -10.29 13.21 -20.71
N LYS A 302 -11.06 12.31 -20.10
CA LYS A 302 -11.78 12.62 -18.87
C LYS A 302 -10.80 12.75 -17.71
N THR A 303 -10.85 13.87 -17.00
CA THR A 303 -9.97 14.14 -15.86
C THR A 303 -10.77 14.59 -14.65
N PHE A 304 -10.30 14.22 -13.45
CA PHE A 304 -11.05 14.41 -12.22
C PHE A 304 -10.15 14.99 -11.13
N SER A 305 -10.67 15.97 -10.39
CA SER A 305 -10.01 16.54 -9.23
C SER A 305 -10.97 16.75 -8.06
N ILE A 306 -10.40 16.81 -6.87
CA ILE A 306 -11.11 17.23 -5.66
C ILE A 306 -10.55 18.56 -5.19
N GLY A 307 -11.44 19.50 -4.90
CA GLY A 307 -11.19 20.73 -4.19
C GLY A 307 -11.77 20.68 -2.77
N THR A 308 -11.33 21.60 -1.97
CA THR A 308 -11.90 21.84 -0.64
C THR A 308 -12.26 23.33 -0.51
N THR A 309 -13.21 23.62 0.39
CA THR A 309 -13.57 25.02 0.72
C THR A 309 -12.45 25.75 1.43
N ASP A 310 -11.50 25.04 2.03
CA ASP A 310 -10.31 25.63 2.66
C ASP A 310 -9.21 25.82 1.61
N LYS A 311 -8.98 27.07 1.23
CA LYS A 311 -7.96 27.47 0.24
C LYS A 311 -6.56 26.95 0.52
N ARG A 312 -6.24 26.59 1.76
CA ARG A 312 -4.92 26.04 2.14
C ARG A 312 -4.72 24.60 1.64
N PHE A 313 -5.80 23.91 1.30
CA PHE A 313 -5.79 22.51 0.84
C PHE A 313 -6.44 22.35 -0.54
N ASP A 314 -6.81 23.46 -1.21
CA ASP A 314 -7.47 23.42 -2.53
C ASP A 314 -6.46 23.26 -3.66
N GLU A 315 -6.40 22.06 -4.22
CA GLU A 315 -5.61 21.75 -5.43
C GLU A 315 -6.45 21.84 -6.72
N ALA A 316 -7.78 21.91 -6.64
CA ALA A 316 -8.66 21.86 -7.81
C ALA A 316 -8.42 23.05 -8.76
N SER A 317 -8.15 24.23 -8.23
CA SER A 317 -7.86 25.42 -9.05
C SER A 317 -6.63 25.23 -9.97
N TYR A 318 -5.60 24.54 -9.48
CA TYR A 318 -4.40 24.22 -10.26
C TYR A 318 -4.67 23.10 -11.27
N ALA A 319 -5.40 22.05 -10.85
CA ALA A 319 -5.84 21.00 -11.74
C ALA A 319 -6.64 21.54 -12.91
N LYS A 320 -7.58 22.45 -12.63
CA LYS A 320 -8.39 23.15 -13.65
C LYS A 320 -7.53 23.93 -14.67
N ALA A 321 -6.50 24.64 -14.20
CA ALA A 321 -5.62 25.38 -15.07
C ALA A 321 -4.82 24.47 -16.02
N VAL A 322 -4.34 23.32 -15.51
CA VAL A 322 -3.67 22.30 -16.35
C VAL A 322 -4.66 21.65 -17.30
N ALA A 323 -5.85 21.26 -16.84
CA ALA A 323 -6.91 20.68 -17.64
C ALA A 323 -7.33 21.61 -18.80
N GLY A 324 -7.51 22.89 -18.51
CA GLY A 324 -7.82 23.90 -19.52
C GLY A 324 -6.73 24.06 -20.59
N HIS A 325 -5.45 24.00 -20.19
CA HIS A 325 -4.32 24.03 -21.12
C HIS A 325 -4.30 22.79 -22.01
N LEU A 326 -4.49 21.59 -21.43
CA LEU A 326 -4.48 20.33 -22.15
C LEU A 326 -5.80 20.05 -22.89
N ARG A 327 -6.83 20.85 -22.68
CA ARG A 327 -8.19 20.71 -23.25
C ARG A 327 -8.83 19.34 -22.92
N THR A 328 -8.69 18.89 -21.69
CA THR A 328 -9.33 17.68 -21.19
C THR A 328 -10.80 17.95 -20.82
N ASP A 329 -11.62 16.89 -20.77
CA ASP A 329 -12.98 16.91 -20.20
C ASP A 329 -12.87 16.78 -18.68
N HIS A 330 -12.84 17.93 -17.98
CA HIS A 330 -12.48 18.03 -16.58
C HIS A 330 -13.68 18.18 -15.65
N THR A 331 -13.76 17.30 -14.65
CA THR A 331 -14.78 17.34 -13.59
C THR A 331 -14.13 17.64 -12.24
N GLU A 332 -14.65 18.65 -11.54
CA GLU A 332 -14.22 19.04 -10.19
C GLU A 332 -15.30 18.68 -9.16
N LEU A 333 -14.90 18.11 -8.03
CA LEU A 333 -15.76 17.93 -6.86
C LEU A 333 -15.19 18.74 -5.69
N TYR A 334 -16.02 19.61 -5.12
CA TYR A 334 -15.66 20.35 -3.91
C TYR A 334 -16.29 19.65 -2.70
N LEU A 335 -15.43 19.09 -1.85
CA LEU A 335 -15.83 18.38 -0.66
C LEU A 335 -16.30 19.33 0.44
N THR A 336 -17.44 19.03 1.02
CA THR A 336 -17.88 19.66 2.26
C THR A 336 -17.25 18.94 3.46
N PRO A 337 -17.00 19.62 4.59
CA PRO A 337 -16.53 18.98 5.81
C PRO A 337 -17.43 17.81 6.24
N ARG A 338 -18.74 17.93 6.06
CA ARG A 338 -19.70 16.90 6.42
C ARG A 338 -19.52 15.61 5.62
N GLU A 339 -19.38 15.70 4.28
CA GLU A 339 -19.16 14.51 3.44
C GLU A 339 -17.90 13.76 3.83
N VAL A 340 -16.86 14.50 4.21
CA VAL A 340 -15.60 13.90 4.68
C VAL A 340 -15.80 13.21 6.03
N LEU A 341 -16.49 13.85 6.97
CA LEU A 341 -16.77 13.30 8.30
C LEU A 341 -17.66 12.05 8.22
N ASP A 342 -18.69 12.07 7.38
CA ASP A 342 -19.60 10.93 7.16
C ASP A 342 -18.86 9.72 6.56
N THR A 343 -17.69 9.94 5.95
CA THR A 343 -16.83 8.87 5.38
C THR A 343 -15.96 8.18 6.43
N VAL A 344 -15.60 8.85 7.52
CA VAL A 344 -14.66 8.31 8.54
C VAL A 344 -15.09 6.95 9.09
N PRO A 345 -16.37 6.70 9.47
CA PRO A 345 -16.83 5.40 9.96
C PRO A 345 -16.77 4.27 8.93
N LEU A 346 -16.69 4.58 7.63
CA LEU A 346 -16.64 3.60 6.55
C LEU A 346 -15.21 3.07 6.30
N LEU A 347 -14.20 3.85 6.68
CA LEU A 347 -12.79 3.55 6.39
C LEU A 347 -12.34 2.15 6.83
N PRO A 348 -12.70 1.66 8.04
CA PRO A 348 -12.33 0.31 8.45
C PRO A 348 -12.84 -0.78 7.51
N GLN A 349 -14.02 -0.58 6.92
CA GLN A 349 -14.59 -1.50 5.95
C GLN A 349 -13.89 -1.41 4.59
N VAL A 350 -13.39 -0.23 4.21
CA VAL A 350 -12.68 0.00 2.95
C VAL A 350 -11.30 -0.65 2.99
N TYR A 351 -10.55 -0.45 4.08
CA TYR A 351 -9.12 -0.80 4.13
C TYR A 351 -8.81 -2.22 4.63
N ASP A 352 -9.74 -2.92 5.26
CA ASP A 352 -9.62 -4.34 5.65
C ASP A 352 -8.53 -4.65 6.71
N GLU A 353 -7.48 -3.83 6.80
CA GLU A 353 -6.48 -3.76 7.88
C GLU A 353 -6.51 -2.37 8.54
N PRO A 354 -5.93 -2.21 9.75
CA PRO A 354 -5.72 -0.88 10.30
C PRO A 354 -4.84 -0.05 9.36
N PHE A 355 -5.33 1.13 8.98
CA PHE A 355 -4.67 2.04 8.06
C PHE A 355 -4.86 3.48 8.49
N ALA A 356 -3.79 4.27 8.60
CA ALA A 356 -3.83 5.59 9.22
C ALA A 356 -3.30 6.75 8.36
N ASP A 357 -2.99 6.53 7.08
CA ASP A 357 -2.73 7.66 6.18
C ASP A 357 -4.04 8.46 6.00
N SER A 358 -4.08 9.70 6.49
CA SER A 358 -5.28 10.53 6.45
C SER A 358 -5.73 10.89 5.03
N SER A 359 -4.85 10.77 4.03
CA SER A 359 -5.22 10.96 2.63
C SER A 359 -6.11 9.85 2.07
N GLN A 360 -6.33 8.76 2.83
CA GLN A 360 -7.32 7.73 2.51
C GLN A 360 -8.74 8.31 2.30
N LEU A 361 -9.10 9.33 3.07
CA LEU A 361 -10.40 10.01 2.99
C LEU A 361 -10.63 10.65 1.61
N PRO A 362 -9.82 11.63 1.18
CA PRO A 362 -10.01 12.25 -0.12
C PRO A 362 -9.76 11.25 -1.27
N THR A 363 -8.91 10.24 -1.10
CA THR A 363 -8.69 9.21 -2.14
C THR A 363 -9.95 8.39 -2.37
N TYR A 364 -10.66 7.98 -1.32
CA TYR A 364 -11.93 7.27 -1.45
C TYR A 364 -13.01 8.15 -2.09
N LEU A 365 -13.12 9.41 -1.67
CA LEU A 365 -14.14 10.32 -2.19
C LEU A 365 -13.91 10.67 -3.68
N VAL A 366 -12.67 10.88 -4.10
CA VAL A 366 -12.38 11.08 -5.53
C VAL A 366 -12.63 9.81 -6.34
N ALA A 367 -12.30 8.63 -5.81
CA ALA A 367 -12.61 7.38 -6.48
C ALA A 367 -14.13 7.18 -6.67
N LYS A 368 -14.91 7.53 -5.66
CA LYS A 368 -16.39 7.50 -5.72
C LYS A 368 -16.94 8.44 -6.79
N LEU A 369 -16.40 9.66 -6.92
CA LEU A 369 -16.76 10.58 -8.00
C LEU A 369 -16.38 9.99 -9.36
N VAL A 370 -15.16 9.56 -9.52
CA VAL A 370 -14.63 9.06 -10.81
C VAL A 370 -15.43 7.88 -11.32
N ARG A 371 -15.83 6.97 -10.41
CA ARG A 371 -16.63 5.78 -10.75
C ARG A 371 -18.00 6.12 -11.36
N THR A 372 -18.53 7.30 -11.12
CA THR A 372 -19.79 7.72 -11.75
C THR A 372 -19.69 7.93 -13.28
N GLN A 373 -18.48 8.08 -13.80
CA GLN A 373 -18.25 8.40 -15.20
C GLN A 373 -17.34 7.42 -15.95
N VAL A 374 -16.44 6.72 -15.22
CA VAL A 374 -15.49 5.79 -15.82
C VAL A 374 -15.30 4.56 -14.92
N THR A 375 -14.79 3.49 -15.51
CA THR A 375 -14.48 2.24 -14.80
C THR A 375 -12.98 2.06 -14.58
N VAL A 376 -12.14 2.78 -15.34
CA VAL A 376 -10.68 2.79 -15.22
C VAL A 376 -10.19 4.22 -15.02
N SER A 377 -9.22 4.43 -14.13
CA SER A 377 -8.58 5.73 -13.93
C SER A 377 -7.06 5.59 -13.81
N LEU A 378 -6.33 6.38 -14.58
CA LEU A 378 -4.88 6.48 -14.46
C LEU A 378 -4.50 7.45 -13.34
N SER A 379 -3.39 7.18 -12.64
CA SER A 379 -2.84 8.04 -11.59
C SER A 379 -1.34 8.28 -11.78
N GLY A 380 -0.82 9.29 -11.07
CA GLY A 380 0.60 9.65 -11.08
C GLY A 380 1.41 9.02 -9.94
N ASP A 381 0.90 7.99 -9.26
CA ASP A 381 1.60 7.35 -8.15
C ASP A 381 2.92 6.68 -8.61
N GLY A 382 3.93 6.67 -7.74
CA GLY A 382 5.28 6.17 -8.02
C GLY A 382 6.30 7.24 -8.42
N GLY A 383 5.85 8.44 -8.83
CA GLY A 383 6.76 9.49 -9.27
C GLY A 383 7.63 10.09 -8.17
N ASP A 384 7.15 10.13 -6.94
CA ASP A 384 7.91 10.60 -5.79
C ASP A 384 9.06 9.64 -5.41
N GLU A 385 8.79 8.35 -5.45
CA GLU A 385 9.72 7.27 -5.11
C GLU A 385 10.83 7.12 -6.16
N LEU A 386 10.48 7.26 -7.44
CA LEU A 386 11.41 7.05 -8.55
C LEU A 386 12.28 8.27 -8.86
N PHE A 387 11.75 9.48 -8.65
CA PHE A 387 12.42 10.74 -9.03
C PHE A 387 12.69 11.67 -7.86
N ALA A 388 12.82 11.13 -6.64
CA ALA A 388 13.19 11.86 -5.43
C ALA A 388 12.25 13.03 -5.09
N GLY A 389 10.93 12.85 -5.23
CA GLY A 389 9.95 13.94 -5.08
C GLY A 389 9.63 14.35 -3.65
N TYR A 390 9.94 13.54 -2.64
CA TYR A 390 9.58 13.82 -1.25
C TYR A 390 10.46 14.87 -0.59
N GLY A 391 9.87 15.94 -0.07
CA GLY A 391 10.58 16.98 0.69
C GLY A 391 11.29 16.46 1.96
N ARG A 392 10.90 15.27 2.47
CA ARG A 392 11.57 14.61 3.59
C ARG A 392 13.01 14.19 3.28
N TYR A 393 13.35 13.89 2.03
CA TYR A 393 14.71 13.56 1.61
C TYR A 393 15.68 14.72 1.85
N ALA A 394 15.32 15.91 1.38
CA ALA A 394 16.13 17.10 1.58
C ALA A 394 16.25 17.46 3.08
N ARG A 395 15.20 17.25 3.87
CA ARG A 395 15.22 17.46 5.33
C ARG A 395 16.17 16.48 6.03
N ALA A 396 16.09 15.20 5.69
CA ALA A 396 16.95 14.16 6.25
C ALA A 396 18.43 14.42 5.94
N LEU A 397 18.74 14.75 4.68
CA LEU A 397 20.10 15.07 4.26
C LEU A 397 20.67 16.31 4.97
N ARG A 398 19.86 17.37 5.12
CA ARG A 398 20.27 18.57 5.85
C ARG A 398 20.54 18.27 7.33
N LEU A 399 19.61 17.56 7.98
CA LEU A 399 19.78 17.17 9.38
C LEU A 399 21.03 16.33 9.58
N TRP A 400 21.24 15.32 8.74
CA TRP A 400 22.42 14.45 8.81
C TRP A 400 23.74 15.20 8.60
N ARG A 401 23.80 16.10 7.59
CA ARG A 401 24.99 16.93 7.35
C ARG A 401 25.33 17.81 8.55
N THR A 402 24.33 18.44 9.15
CA THR A 402 24.50 19.27 10.36
C THR A 402 24.97 18.43 11.55
N MET A 403 24.39 17.24 11.74
CA MET A 403 24.75 16.34 12.84
C MET A 403 26.21 15.87 12.76
N ARG A 404 26.73 15.63 11.57
CA ARG A 404 28.13 15.20 11.39
C ARG A 404 29.18 16.24 11.79
N LEU A 405 28.79 17.51 11.86
CA LEU A 405 29.66 18.62 12.27
C LEU A 405 29.78 18.75 13.79
N VAL A 406 28.91 18.09 14.56
CA VAL A 406 28.85 18.20 16.02
C VAL A 406 29.18 16.85 16.66
N PRO A 407 30.12 16.77 17.62
CA PRO A 407 30.42 15.53 18.34
C PRO A 407 29.19 14.92 19.02
N SER A 408 29.13 13.59 19.11
CA SER A 408 27.96 12.87 19.66
C SER A 408 27.65 13.26 21.11
N SER A 409 28.67 13.50 21.95
CA SER A 409 28.50 13.98 23.32
C SER A 409 27.77 15.33 23.36
N ALA A 410 28.21 16.28 22.55
CA ALA A 410 27.59 17.61 22.46
C ALA A 410 26.15 17.53 21.93
N ARG A 411 25.90 16.66 20.92
CA ARG A 411 24.53 16.42 20.39
C ARG A 411 23.60 15.84 21.47
N ASN A 412 24.10 14.89 22.26
CA ASN A 412 23.33 14.26 23.34
C ASN A 412 22.99 15.29 24.44
N SER A 413 23.96 16.12 24.83
CA SER A 413 23.73 17.19 25.82
C SER A 413 22.75 18.23 25.31
N LEU A 414 22.92 18.70 24.07
CA LEU A 414 22.00 19.66 23.46
C LEU A 414 20.59 19.07 23.34
N SER A 415 20.47 17.83 22.92
CA SER A 415 19.18 17.13 22.84
C SER A 415 18.51 17.05 24.22
N ALA A 416 19.27 16.70 25.27
CA ALA A 416 18.75 16.63 26.62
C ALA A 416 18.20 17.98 27.09
N VAL A 417 18.93 19.07 26.83
CA VAL A 417 18.46 20.44 27.18
C VAL A 417 17.20 20.83 26.41
N LEU A 418 17.19 20.58 25.07
CA LEU A 418 16.04 20.94 24.24
C LEU A 418 14.78 20.15 24.60
N THR A 419 14.93 18.87 24.96
CA THR A 419 13.81 18.01 25.33
C THR A 419 13.38 18.16 26.79
N ALA A 420 14.21 18.73 27.66
CA ALA A 420 13.84 19.08 29.03
C ALA A 420 12.79 20.23 29.11
N VAL A 421 12.79 21.11 28.11
CA VAL A 421 11.79 22.18 28.02
C VAL A 421 10.52 21.63 27.39
N PRO A 422 9.34 21.76 28.01
CA PRO A 422 8.08 21.26 27.46
C PRO A 422 7.76 21.80 26.08
N VAL A 423 7.17 20.94 25.21
CA VAL A 423 6.77 21.30 23.83
C VAL A 423 5.91 22.57 23.80
N GLY A 424 4.96 22.71 24.74
CA GLY A 424 4.10 23.87 24.82
C GLY A 424 4.85 25.19 25.07
N ALA A 425 5.97 25.17 25.82
CA ALA A 425 6.83 26.34 26.01
C ALA A 425 7.54 26.71 24.68
N TRP A 426 8.06 25.72 23.93
CA TRP A 426 8.63 25.94 22.62
C TRP A 426 7.60 26.46 21.61
N ASN A 427 6.37 25.95 21.65
CA ASN A 427 5.30 26.43 20.79
C ASN A 427 4.94 27.89 21.06
N ARG A 428 5.00 28.36 22.36
CA ARG A 428 4.83 29.76 22.70
C ARG A 428 5.95 30.64 22.16
N ILE A 429 7.20 30.21 22.29
CA ILE A 429 8.36 30.90 21.71
C ILE A 429 8.22 30.93 20.17
N GLY A 430 7.77 29.84 19.57
CA GLY A 430 7.52 29.77 18.14
C GLY A 430 6.58 30.83 17.59
N ARG A 431 5.58 31.28 18.37
CA ARG A 431 4.61 32.32 17.94
C ARG A 431 5.25 33.69 17.64
N VAL A 432 6.45 33.92 18.12
CA VAL A 432 7.19 35.21 17.89
C VAL A 432 8.04 35.10 16.60
N LEU A 433 8.15 33.91 16.01
CA LEU A 433 8.87 33.70 14.76
C LEU A 433 7.96 33.93 13.53
N PRO A 434 8.52 34.28 12.36
CA PRO A 434 7.73 34.45 11.14
C PRO A 434 6.87 33.22 10.81
N ASP A 435 5.65 33.43 10.30
CA ASP A 435 4.64 32.39 10.02
C ASP A 435 5.14 31.18 9.23
N ARG A 436 6.15 31.37 8.36
CA ARG A 436 6.81 30.28 7.60
C ARG A 436 7.48 29.21 8.50
N TYR A 437 7.68 29.50 9.79
CA TYR A 437 8.29 28.59 10.78
C TYR A 437 7.29 28.10 11.83
N THR A 438 6.06 28.62 11.86
CA THR A 438 5.17 28.55 13.02
C THR A 438 3.74 28.12 12.70
N ASP A 439 3.55 26.99 12.02
CA ASP A 439 2.23 26.34 11.93
C ASP A 439 1.71 25.80 13.29
N GLY A 440 2.14 26.39 14.40
CA GLY A 440 1.77 25.99 15.77
C GLY A 440 2.51 24.74 16.30
N ARG A 441 3.41 24.14 15.50
CA ARG A 441 4.10 22.86 15.80
C ARG A 441 5.63 23.02 15.94
N PHE A 442 6.10 24.21 16.28
CA PHE A 442 7.54 24.50 16.41
C PHE A 442 8.22 23.58 17.43
N GLY A 443 7.63 23.45 18.62
CA GLY A 443 8.16 22.61 19.69
C GLY A 443 8.18 21.12 19.34
N ASP A 444 7.13 20.61 18.66
CA ASP A 444 7.08 19.21 18.20
C ASP A 444 8.19 18.91 17.18
N ARG A 445 8.41 19.82 16.24
CA ARG A 445 9.50 19.70 15.25
C ARG A 445 10.87 19.77 15.90
N LEU A 446 11.04 20.68 16.88
CA LEU A 446 12.29 20.82 17.61
C LEU A 446 12.60 19.59 18.44
N HIS A 447 11.62 19.04 19.18
CA HIS A 447 11.79 17.81 19.95
C HIS A 447 12.10 16.62 19.02
N LYS A 448 11.36 16.46 17.91
CA LYS A 448 11.63 15.39 16.93
C LYS A 448 13.04 15.51 16.35
N ALA A 449 13.49 16.73 16.01
CA ALA A 449 14.85 16.96 15.52
C ALA A 449 15.90 16.69 16.60
N ALA A 450 15.66 17.11 17.84
CA ALA A 450 16.56 16.89 18.97
C ALA A 450 16.74 15.40 19.29
N LEU A 451 15.65 14.62 19.29
CA LEU A 451 15.71 13.16 19.46
C LEU A 451 16.43 12.49 18.28
N GLY A 452 16.15 12.91 17.06
CA GLY A 452 16.85 12.45 15.87
C GLY A 452 18.37 12.72 15.92
N ALA A 453 18.76 13.85 16.52
CA ALA A 453 20.16 14.23 16.66
C ALA A 453 21.00 13.29 17.55
N ARG A 454 20.37 12.49 18.40
CA ARG A 454 21.05 11.48 19.25
C ARG A 454 21.43 10.22 18.48
N LEU A 455 20.82 9.99 17.32
CA LEU A 455 21.01 8.78 16.55
C LEU A 455 22.39 8.74 15.89
N SER A 456 22.94 7.52 15.75
CA SER A 456 24.32 7.31 15.31
C SER A 456 24.45 6.99 13.80
N SER A 457 23.34 6.59 13.15
CA SER A 457 23.35 6.25 11.72
C SER A 457 22.34 7.06 10.92
N PHE A 458 22.65 7.27 9.64
CA PHE A 458 21.74 7.96 8.71
C PHE A 458 20.39 7.24 8.60
N ASP A 459 20.41 5.91 8.54
CA ASP A 459 19.19 5.11 8.40
C ASP A 459 18.28 5.25 9.63
N ALA A 460 18.86 5.25 10.84
CA ALA A 460 18.12 5.50 12.06
C ALA A 460 17.48 6.89 12.08
N VAL A 461 18.20 7.93 11.59
CA VAL A 461 17.65 9.28 11.43
C VAL A 461 16.48 9.29 10.45
N TYR A 462 16.62 8.63 9.31
CA TYR A 462 15.55 8.58 8.32
C TYR A 462 14.30 7.85 8.86
N GLN A 463 14.48 6.69 9.46
CA GLN A 463 13.40 5.94 10.11
C GLN A 463 12.70 6.75 11.22
N HIS A 464 13.47 7.48 12.02
CA HIS A 464 12.90 8.37 13.05
C HIS A 464 12.05 9.48 12.44
N LEU A 465 12.47 10.06 11.30
CA LEU A 465 11.68 11.08 10.61
C LEU A 465 10.36 10.52 10.03
N LEU A 466 10.36 9.26 9.60
CA LEU A 466 9.16 8.57 9.12
C LEU A 466 8.19 8.20 10.25
N SER A 467 8.72 7.89 11.44
CA SER A 467 7.93 7.35 12.54
C SER A 467 6.89 8.35 13.06
N LEU A 468 5.65 7.88 13.21
CA LEU A 468 4.57 8.58 13.92
C LEU A 468 4.80 8.49 15.43
N TRP A 469 4.87 7.28 15.99
CA TRP A 469 5.29 7.05 17.36
C TRP A 469 6.75 6.65 17.42
N SER A 470 7.54 7.36 18.21
CA SER A 470 8.98 7.04 18.39
C SER A 470 9.17 5.75 19.19
N ASN A 471 8.31 5.48 20.14
CA ASN A 471 8.31 4.27 20.98
C ASN A 471 6.86 3.79 21.23
N PRO A 472 6.27 2.98 20.33
CA PRO A 472 4.93 2.42 20.54
C PRO A 472 4.78 1.56 21.79
N SER A 473 5.87 0.99 22.32
CA SER A 473 5.84 0.13 23.51
C SER A 473 5.37 0.85 24.78
N GLU A 474 5.44 2.19 24.80
CA GLU A 474 4.89 3.00 25.91
C GLU A 474 3.36 3.06 25.92
N LEU A 475 2.73 2.67 24.81
CA LEU A 475 1.27 2.68 24.64
C LEU A 475 0.65 1.30 24.76
N LEU A 476 1.45 0.23 24.64
CA LEU A 476 0.97 -1.14 24.56
C LEU A 476 1.08 -1.81 25.92
N VAL A 477 0.00 -2.50 26.36
CA VAL A 477 0.01 -3.31 27.59
C VAL A 477 0.94 -4.50 27.43
N THR A 478 0.86 -5.19 26.30
CA THR A 478 1.80 -6.26 25.96
C THR A 478 3.01 -5.66 25.24
N ARG A 479 4.17 -5.73 25.89
CA ARG A 479 5.42 -5.29 25.27
C ARG A 479 5.75 -6.21 24.11
N ALA A 480 5.57 -5.75 22.89
CA ALA A 480 6.22 -6.35 21.73
C ALA A 480 7.73 -6.31 21.98
N ALA A 481 8.46 -7.35 21.61
CA ALA A 481 9.92 -7.41 21.82
C ALA A 481 10.67 -6.27 21.09
N GLY A 482 9.95 -5.40 20.40
CA GLY A 482 10.49 -4.28 19.62
C GLY A 482 11.41 -4.84 18.57
N ALA A 483 10.86 -5.46 17.54
CA ALA A 483 11.64 -5.76 16.36
C ALA A 483 12.29 -4.43 15.94
N ALA A 484 13.59 -4.32 16.12
CA ALA A 484 14.33 -3.22 15.52
C ALA A 484 13.91 -3.23 14.06
N THR A 485 13.27 -2.14 13.59
CA THR A 485 12.95 -1.99 12.18
C THR A 485 14.29 -2.02 11.44
N SER A 486 14.73 -3.22 11.13
CA SER A 486 15.91 -3.41 10.31
C SER A 486 15.56 -2.93 8.90
N LEU A 487 16.50 -2.23 8.27
CA LEU A 487 16.43 -2.01 6.83
C LEU A 487 16.08 -3.34 6.16
N PRO A 488 15.17 -3.34 5.18
CA PRO A 488 15.02 -4.51 4.33
C PRO A 488 16.42 -4.98 3.90
N PRO A 489 16.74 -6.28 3.97
CA PRO A 489 18.08 -6.78 3.65
C PRO A 489 18.60 -6.28 2.30
N GLN A 490 17.68 -6.09 1.34
CA GLN A 490 17.96 -5.54 0.01
C GLN A 490 18.48 -4.09 0.05
N VAL A 491 18.05 -3.28 1.01
CA VAL A 491 18.53 -1.90 1.20
C VAL A 491 19.85 -1.88 1.96
N ALA A 492 19.99 -2.75 2.98
CA ALA A 492 21.19 -2.81 3.82
C ALA A 492 22.42 -3.32 3.05
N ALA A 493 22.22 -4.22 2.09
CA ALA A 493 23.31 -4.88 1.35
C ALA A 493 23.96 -4.02 0.27
N LEU A 494 23.39 -2.85 -0.10
CA LEU A 494 23.88 -2.05 -1.21
C LEU A 494 24.64 -0.81 -0.74
N PRO A 495 25.93 -0.62 -1.11
CA PRO A 495 26.64 0.62 -0.90
C PRO A 495 26.10 1.70 -1.83
N THR A 496 25.18 2.51 -1.34
CA THR A 496 24.53 3.56 -2.14
C THR A 496 24.60 4.90 -1.42
N ALA A 497 24.50 5.99 -2.21
CA ALA A 497 24.36 7.34 -1.69
C ALA A 497 23.14 7.45 -0.74
N ALA A 498 23.17 8.42 0.15
CA ALA A 498 22.12 8.59 1.16
C ALA A 498 20.72 8.83 0.55
N LEU A 499 20.66 9.54 -0.59
CA LEU A 499 19.39 9.75 -1.31
C LEU A 499 18.82 8.42 -1.84
N ASP A 500 19.66 7.62 -2.51
CA ASP A 500 19.23 6.33 -3.05
C ASP A 500 18.78 5.37 -1.95
N ARG A 501 19.41 5.38 -0.76
CA ARG A 501 18.98 4.55 0.38
C ARG A 501 17.59 4.92 0.86
N MET A 502 17.28 6.24 0.96
CA MET A 502 15.93 6.71 1.31
C MET A 502 14.89 6.32 0.26
N MET A 503 15.21 6.54 -1.03
CA MET A 503 14.32 6.17 -2.13
C MET A 503 14.06 4.67 -2.17
N LYS A 504 15.09 3.83 -1.94
CA LYS A 504 14.95 2.37 -1.86
C LYS A 504 14.09 1.93 -0.68
N TRP A 505 14.25 2.57 0.48
CA TRP A 505 13.39 2.31 1.62
C TRP A 505 11.93 2.57 1.28
N ASP A 506 11.64 3.75 0.70
CA ASP A 506 10.28 4.13 0.34
C ASP A 506 9.71 3.22 -0.75
N PHE A 507 10.49 2.86 -1.74
CA PHE A 507 10.07 1.96 -2.83
C PHE A 507 9.75 0.54 -2.35
N LEU A 508 10.52 0.01 -1.38
CA LEU A 508 10.34 -1.36 -0.88
C LEU A 508 9.29 -1.48 0.23
N ARG A 509 8.96 -0.39 0.92
CA ARG A 509 8.12 -0.43 2.12
C ARG A 509 6.94 0.53 2.06
N TYR A 510 7.21 1.82 1.86
CA TYR A 510 6.17 2.85 1.84
C TYR A 510 5.27 2.76 0.60
N LEU A 511 5.86 2.58 -0.58
CA LEU A 511 5.11 2.48 -1.83
C LEU A 511 4.13 1.28 -1.83
N PRO A 512 4.57 0.01 -1.60
CA PRO A 512 3.66 -1.13 -1.70
C PRO A 512 2.66 -1.24 -0.55
N ASP A 513 2.97 -0.76 0.65
CA ASP A 513 2.17 -1.02 1.86
C ASP A 513 1.40 0.20 2.39
N ASP A 514 1.73 1.42 1.92
CA ASP A 514 0.94 2.63 2.16
C ASP A 514 0.28 3.09 0.85
N ILE A 515 1.05 3.60 -0.12
CA ILE A 515 0.53 4.29 -1.30
C ILE A 515 -0.35 3.36 -2.14
N LEU A 516 0.15 2.17 -2.50
CA LEU A 516 -0.57 1.24 -3.36
C LEU A 516 -1.75 0.58 -2.65
N VAL A 517 -1.63 0.30 -1.35
CA VAL A 517 -2.77 -0.15 -0.54
C VAL A 517 -3.85 0.91 -0.50
N LYS A 518 -3.49 2.17 -0.24
CA LYS A 518 -4.44 3.28 -0.23
C LYS A 518 -5.23 3.38 -1.53
N VAL A 519 -4.52 3.39 -2.66
CA VAL A 519 -5.15 3.54 -3.97
C VAL A 519 -6.00 2.31 -4.31
N ASP A 520 -5.46 1.08 -4.18
CA ASP A 520 -6.20 -0.14 -4.49
C ASP A 520 -7.47 -0.26 -3.65
N ARG A 521 -7.38 -0.07 -2.33
CA ARG A 521 -8.54 -0.21 -1.44
C ARG A 521 -9.62 0.84 -1.70
N ALA A 522 -9.23 2.11 -1.84
CA ALA A 522 -10.15 3.20 -2.08
C ALA A 522 -10.88 3.06 -3.42
N THR A 523 -10.14 2.72 -4.48
CA THR A 523 -10.72 2.57 -5.83
C THR A 523 -11.58 1.30 -5.93
N MET A 524 -11.10 0.18 -5.38
CA MET A 524 -11.86 -1.07 -5.42
C MET A 524 -13.10 -1.07 -4.54
N ALA A 525 -13.13 -0.31 -3.46
CA ALA A 525 -14.35 -0.15 -2.65
C ALA A 525 -15.54 0.39 -3.45
N VAL A 526 -15.27 1.02 -4.59
CA VAL A 526 -16.29 1.55 -5.51
C VAL A 526 -16.24 0.90 -6.90
N SER A 527 -15.55 -0.24 -7.05
CA SER A 527 -15.39 -0.96 -8.32
C SER A 527 -14.78 -0.09 -9.43
N LEU A 528 -13.75 0.69 -9.11
CA LEU A 528 -12.94 1.48 -10.05
C LEU A 528 -11.56 0.85 -10.18
N GLU A 529 -11.06 0.66 -11.39
CA GLU A 529 -9.69 0.19 -11.61
C GLU A 529 -8.69 1.35 -11.64
N GLY A 530 -7.72 1.36 -10.70
CA GLY A 530 -6.58 2.28 -10.72
C GLY A 530 -5.39 1.70 -11.47
N ARG A 531 -4.77 2.48 -12.37
CA ARG A 531 -3.56 2.13 -13.14
C ARG A 531 -2.47 3.17 -12.95
N MET A 532 -1.24 2.73 -12.68
CA MET A 532 -0.10 3.60 -12.36
C MET A 532 0.98 3.53 -13.46
N PRO A 533 0.96 4.41 -14.48
CA PRO A 533 1.93 4.35 -15.57
C PRO A 533 3.39 4.52 -15.13
N LEU A 534 3.65 5.26 -14.06
CA LEU A 534 4.99 5.46 -13.56
C LEU A 534 5.60 4.20 -12.93
N LEU A 535 4.78 3.18 -12.61
CA LEU A 535 5.22 1.91 -12.04
C LEU A 535 5.49 0.82 -13.08
N ASP A 536 5.53 1.16 -14.38
CA ASP A 536 6.06 0.26 -15.40
C ASP A 536 7.48 -0.17 -15.02
N HIS A 537 7.74 -1.48 -14.97
CA HIS A 537 9.04 -1.99 -14.52
C HIS A 537 10.22 -1.44 -15.33
N ARG A 538 10.03 -1.15 -16.63
CA ARG A 538 11.05 -0.55 -17.50
C ARG A 538 11.38 0.89 -17.06
N LEU A 539 10.36 1.66 -16.61
CA LEU A 539 10.55 2.98 -16.02
C LEU A 539 11.23 2.88 -14.65
N VAL A 540 10.84 1.91 -13.84
CA VAL A 540 11.49 1.63 -12.55
C VAL A 540 12.97 1.32 -12.77
N GLU A 541 13.30 0.41 -13.66
CA GLU A 541 14.67 0.04 -14.01
C GLU A 541 15.47 1.24 -14.55
N PHE A 542 14.87 2.03 -15.45
CA PHE A 542 15.46 3.27 -15.96
C PHE A 542 15.73 4.28 -14.83
N ALA A 543 14.76 4.54 -13.95
CA ALA A 543 14.90 5.52 -12.88
C ALA A 543 15.99 5.15 -11.87
N TRP A 544 16.17 3.85 -11.57
CA TRP A 544 17.25 3.39 -10.68
C TRP A 544 18.64 3.52 -11.28
N GLN A 545 18.76 3.52 -12.60
CA GLN A 545 20.04 3.74 -13.29
C GLN A 545 20.42 5.23 -13.39
N LEU A 546 19.47 6.15 -13.20
CA LEU A 546 19.73 7.60 -13.29
C LEU A 546 20.66 8.09 -12.16
N PRO A 547 21.67 8.90 -12.47
CA PRO A 547 22.48 9.56 -11.47
C PRO A 547 21.66 10.59 -10.67
N GLU A 548 22.06 10.84 -9.42
CA GLU A 548 21.36 11.74 -8.49
C GLU A 548 21.11 13.14 -9.10
N ARG A 549 22.04 13.67 -9.90
CA ARG A 549 21.92 14.97 -10.56
C ARG A 549 20.74 15.09 -11.51
N LEU A 550 20.24 13.98 -12.07
CA LEU A 550 19.07 13.95 -12.93
C LEU A 550 17.75 13.75 -12.16
N LYS A 551 17.84 13.32 -10.90
CA LYS A 551 16.69 13.24 -9.98
C LYS A 551 16.50 14.57 -9.25
N VAL A 552 17.59 15.16 -8.73
CA VAL A 552 17.58 16.44 -8.00
C VAL A 552 18.67 17.35 -8.55
N LYS A 553 18.30 18.50 -9.10
CA LYS A 553 19.21 19.52 -9.66
C LYS A 553 18.83 20.90 -9.13
N GLU A 554 19.80 21.65 -8.62
CA GLU A 554 19.61 23.02 -8.09
C GLU A 554 18.47 23.13 -7.05
N GLY A 555 18.30 22.10 -6.23
CA GLY A 555 17.23 22.01 -5.24
C GLY A 555 15.84 21.64 -5.80
N GLN A 556 15.70 21.49 -7.11
CA GLN A 556 14.48 21.01 -7.76
C GLN A 556 14.46 19.47 -7.76
N THR A 557 13.44 18.90 -7.15
CA THR A 557 13.14 17.45 -7.18
C THR A 557 12.43 17.07 -8.49
N LYS A 558 12.49 15.78 -8.85
CA LYS A 558 11.87 15.25 -10.09
C LYS A 558 12.40 15.95 -11.34
N TRP A 559 13.67 16.33 -11.35
CA TRP A 559 14.20 17.22 -12.37
C TRP A 559 13.97 16.66 -13.78
N LEU A 560 14.33 15.41 -14.06
CA LEU A 560 14.16 14.81 -15.38
C LEU A 560 12.68 14.70 -15.79
N LEU A 561 11.80 14.30 -14.86
CA LEU A 561 10.36 14.22 -15.12
C LEU A 561 9.76 15.60 -15.42
N ARG A 562 10.25 16.67 -14.76
CA ARG A 562 9.86 18.05 -15.08
C ARG A 562 10.27 18.45 -16.51
N GLN A 563 11.46 18.06 -16.98
CA GLN A 563 11.88 18.37 -18.34
C GLN A 563 10.95 17.72 -19.38
N VAL A 564 10.52 16.47 -19.14
CA VAL A 564 9.50 15.82 -19.98
C VAL A 564 8.18 16.61 -19.93
N LEU A 565 7.67 16.90 -18.73
CA LEU A 565 6.39 17.60 -18.57
C LEU A 565 6.40 18.97 -19.24
N HIS A 566 7.50 19.71 -19.19
CA HIS A 566 7.61 21.04 -19.79
C HIS A 566 7.53 21.04 -21.33
N ARG A 567 7.63 19.89 -21.99
CA ARG A 567 7.34 19.74 -23.43
C ARG A 567 5.85 19.87 -23.74
N TYR A 568 4.98 19.62 -22.74
CA TYR A 568 3.52 19.56 -22.89
C TYR A 568 2.81 20.66 -22.12
N VAL A 569 3.33 21.05 -20.95
CA VAL A 569 2.69 22.00 -20.03
C VAL A 569 3.67 23.12 -19.68
N PRO A 570 3.30 24.38 -19.84
CA PRO A 570 4.15 25.52 -19.48
C PRO A 570 4.55 25.53 -18.01
N ARG A 571 5.81 25.89 -17.71
CA ARG A 571 6.37 25.93 -16.34
C ARG A 571 5.49 26.71 -15.37
N ARG A 572 4.93 27.84 -15.78
CA ARG A 572 4.07 28.70 -14.93
C ARG A 572 2.84 27.99 -14.34
N LEU A 573 2.38 26.89 -14.95
CA LEU A 573 1.24 26.11 -14.45
C LEU A 573 1.68 25.04 -13.43
N ILE A 574 2.97 24.70 -13.39
CA ILE A 574 3.51 23.58 -12.61
C ILE A 574 4.42 24.03 -11.47
N ASP A 575 5.18 25.14 -11.66
CA ASP A 575 6.16 25.62 -10.68
C ASP A 575 5.47 26.28 -9.49
N ARG A 576 5.06 25.46 -8.54
CA ARG A 576 4.45 25.83 -7.26
C ARG A 576 4.98 24.95 -6.13
N PRO A 577 4.89 25.40 -4.87
CA PRO A 577 5.14 24.51 -3.73
C PRO A 577 4.22 23.29 -3.79
N LYS A 578 4.77 22.09 -3.50
CA LYS A 578 3.98 20.87 -3.39
C LYS A 578 2.99 21.01 -2.25
N MET A 579 1.71 20.87 -2.55
CA MET A 579 0.66 20.67 -1.56
C MET A 579 0.40 19.18 -1.44
N GLY A 580 0.12 18.69 -0.23
CA GLY A 580 -0.25 17.30 -0.01
C GLY A 580 -1.77 17.17 -0.01
N PHE A 581 -2.27 15.99 -0.33
CA PHE A 581 -3.68 15.62 -0.26
C PHE A 581 -4.09 15.41 1.22
N ALA A 582 -3.86 16.46 2.03
CA ALA A 582 -4.02 16.41 3.48
C ALA A 582 -5.39 16.93 3.91
N VAL A 583 -5.93 16.34 4.95
CA VAL A 583 -7.15 16.79 5.63
C VAL A 583 -6.81 17.31 7.04
N PRO A 584 -7.56 18.28 7.57
CA PRO A 584 -7.23 18.95 8.83
C PRO A 584 -7.65 18.10 10.06
N VAL A 585 -7.15 16.87 10.18
CA VAL A 585 -7.43 15.93 11.28
C VAL A 585 -7.19 16.59 12.65
N ASP A 586 -6.18 17.46 12.74
CA ASP A 586 -5.84 18.16 14.00
C ASP A 586 -6.99 19.02 14.54
N SER A 587 -7.66 19.78 13.66
CA SER A 587 -8.81 20.58 14.07
C SER A 587 -10.07 19.70 14.27
N TRP A 588 -10.29 18.72 13.42
CA TRP A 588 -11.47 17.86 13.54
C TRP A 588 -11.50 17.05 14.82
N LEU A 589 -10.38 16.57 15.31
CA LEU A 589 -10.31 15.85 16.59
C LEU A 589 -10.61 16.76 17.79
N ARG A 590 -10.49 18.10 17.65
CA ARG A 590 -10.91 19.06 18.67
C ARG A 590 -12.36 19.54 18.50
N THR A 591 -12.96 19.34 17.33
CA THR A 591 -14.30 19.84 16.97
C THR A 591 -15.21 18.69 16.54
N ASP A 592 -15.38 18.49 15.24
CA ASP A 592 -16.40 17.64 14.63
C ASP A 592 -16.23 16.14 14.91
N LEU A 593 -15.00 15.64 15.07
CA LEU A 593 -14.71 14.25 15.42
C LEU A 593 -14.45 14.02 16.91
N ARG A 594 -14.63 15.06 17.75
CA ARG A 594 -14.29 15.00 19.17
C ARG A 594 -15.05 13.89 19.90
N ASP A 595 -16.37 13.84 19.74
CA ASP A 595 -17.21 12.89 20.46
C ASP A 595 -16.97 11.45 19.98
N TRP A 596 -16.84 11.25 18.66
CA TRP A 596 -16.43 9.97 18.07
C TRP A 596 -15.07 9.48 18.58
N ALA A 597 -14.10 10.38 18.65
CA ALA A 597 -12.77 10.06 19.18
C ALA A 597 -12.81 9.77 20.68
N ALA A 598 -13.57 10.54 21.47
CA ALA A 598 -13.73 10.34 22.89
C ALA A 598 -14.35 8.98 23.23
N ASP A 599 -15.32 8.52 22.43
CA ASP A 599 -15.94 7.19 22.59
C ASP A 599 -14.90 6.07 22.34
N LEU A 600 -14.18 6.12 21.23
CA LEU A 600 -13.16 5.11 20.87
C LEU A 600 -11.96 5.10 21.82
N LEU A 601 -11.60 6.25 22.37
CA LEU A 601 -10.50 6.41 23.32
C LEU A 601 -10.96 6.35 24.79
N SER A 602 -12.23 5.98 25.07
CA SER A 602 -12.73 5.95 26.45
C SER A 602 -11.87 5.05 27.34
N HIS A 603 -11.58 5.51 28.55
CA HIS A 603 -10.72 4.79 29.50
C HIS A 603 -11.25 3.36 29.78
N GLU A 604 -12.56 3.22 29.94
CA GLU A 604 -13.18 1.91 30.15
C GLU A 604 -13.07 1.00 28.92
N GLY A 605 -13.30 1.55 27.72
CA GLY A 605 -13.16 0.83 26.45
C GLY A 605 -11.73 0.30 26.24
N LEU A 606 -10.73 1.16 26.41
CA LEU A 606 -9.31 0.79 26.28
C LEU A 606 -8.89 -0.28 27.30
N ARG A 607 -9.30 -0.14 28.57
CA ARG A 607 -9.02 -1.14 29.61
C ARG A 607 -9.67 -2.47 29.33
N ARG A 608 -10.92 -2.47 28.92
CA ARG A 608 -11.65 -3.70 28.54
C ARG A 608 -10.97 -4.42 27.38
N ASP A 609 -10.45 -3.67 26.42
CA ASP A 609 -9.77 -4.22 25.26
C ASP A 609 -8.37 -4.78 25.57
N GLY A 610 -7.70 -4.24 26.59
CA GLY A 610 -6.44 -4.75 27.12
C GLY A 610 -5.24 -4.65 26.18
N ILE A 611 -5.31 -3.81 25.12
CA ILE A 611 -4.24 -3.64 24.14
C ILE A 611 -3.43 -2.39 24.44
N PHE A 612 -4.11 -1.27 24.68
CA PHE A 612 -3.47 0.00 24.95
C PHE A 612 -3.48 0.34 26.46
N ASP A 613 -2.41 0.99 26.91
CA ASP A 613 -2.41 1.65 28.21
C ASP A 613 -3.39 2.83 28.21
N ALA A 614 -4.51 2.63 28.89
CA ALA A 614 -5.58 3.62 28.91
C ALA A 614 -5.16 4.95 29.53
N VAL A 615 -4.23 4.93 30.51
CA VAL A 615 -3.74 6.15 31.17
C VAL A 615 -2.87 6.96 30.24
N ALA A 616 -1.93 6.29 29.55
CA ALA A 616 -1.04 6.92 28.59
C ALA A 616 -1.82 7.53 27.41
N VAL A 617 -2.78 6.77 26.82
CA VAL A 617 -3.61 7.27 25.70
C VAL A 617 -4.45 8.46 26.13
N GLN A 618 -5.10 8.41 27.31
CA GLN A 618 -5.90 9.51 27.82
C GLN A 618 -5.06 10.77 28.10
N ALA A 619 -3.84 10.64 28.61
CA ALA A 619 -2.94 11.76 28.80
C ALA A 619 -2.63 12.48 27.47
N HIS A 620 -2.34 11.73 26.40
CA HIS A 620 -2.12 12.31 25.07
C HIS A 620 -3.38 12.97 24.49
N TRP A 621 -4.56 12.35 24.72
CA TRP A 621 -5.85 12.90 24.30
C TRP A 621 -6.13 14.25 24.98
N GLN A 622 -5.93 14.36 26.29
CA GLN A 622 -6.14 15.61 27.03
C GLN A 622 -5.15 16.71 26.61
N GLN A 623 -3.87 16.38 26.41
CA GLN A 623 -2.88 17.31 25.86
C GLN A 623 -3.26 17.83 24.48
N HIS A 624 -3.85 16.96 23.63
CA HIS A 624 -4.34 17.36 22.32
C HIS A 624 -5.53 18.30 22.42
N LEU A 625 -6.52 18.00 23.25
CA LEU A 625 -7.72 18.83 23.45
C LEU A 625 -7.40 20.19 24.04
N SER A 626 -6.49 20.26 25.02
CA SER A 626 -6.05 21.53 25.65
C SER A 626 -5.22 22.41 24.71
N GLY A 627 -4.75 21.87 23.57
CA GLY A 627 -3.84 22.59 22.67
C GLY A 627 -2.40 22.72 23.21
N GLU A 628 -2.07 22.03 24.30
CA GLU A 628 -0.72 21.99 24.85
C GLU A 628 0.25 21.37 23.85
N ARG A 629 -0.18 20.28 23.22
CA ARG A 629 0.57 19.57 22.17
C ARG A 629 -0.37 18.99 21.12
N SER A 630 0.04 19.02 19.84
CA SER A 630 -0.70 18.33 18.79
C SER A 630 -0.29 16.85 18.73
N TRP A 631 -1.22 15.97 19.05
CA TRP A 631 -1.09 14.52 18.94
C TRP A 631 -1.93 13.94 17.79
N ALA A 632 -2.38 14.79 16.86
CA ALA A 632 -3.36 14.40 15.84
C ALA A 632 -2.95 13.15 15.02
N ALA A 633 -1.74 13.15 14.46
CA ALA A 633 -1.28 12.03 13.64
C ALA A 633 -1.14 10.73 14.45
N GLN A 634 -0.68 10.84 15.69
CA GLN A 634 -0.49 9.71 16.60
C GLN A 634 -1.84 9.16 17.08
N LEU A 635 -2.74 10.02 17.54
CA LEU A 635 -4.08 9.63 17.98
C LEU A 635 -4.88 9.02 16.82
N TRP A 636 -4.66 9.51 15.60
CA TRP A 636 -5.31 8.97 14.42
C TRP A 636 -4.97 7.50 14.19
N THR A 637 -3.73 7.06 14.49
CA THR A 637 -3.38 5.63 14.40
C THR A 637 -4.18 4.79 15.39
N ILE A 638 -4.32 5.26 16.63
CA ILE A 638 -5.09 4.55 17.66
C ILE A 638 -6.58 4.51 17.28
N LEU A 639 -7.12 5.63 16.81
CA LEU A 639 -8.52 5.75 16.40
C LEU A 639 -8.86 4.83 15.23
N MET A 640 -8.03 4.80 14.19
CA MET A 640 -8.24 3.91 13.04
C MET A 640 -8.11 2.44 13.43
N PHE A 641 -7.19 2.09 14.33
CA PHE A 641 -7.10 0.74 14.87
C PHE A 641 -8.35 0.36 15.68
N GLN A 642 -8.81 1.23 16.57
CA GLN A 642 -10.00 0.97 17.38
C GLN A 642 -11.26 0.87 16.53
N ALA A 643 -11.42 1.74 15.53
CA ALA A 643 -12.53 1.68 14.58
C ALA A 643 -12.49 0.38 13.75
N TRP A 644 -11.31 -0.03 13.26
CA TRP A 644 -11.13 -1.30 12.59
C TRP A 644 -11.48 -2.48 13.49
N ARG A 645 -11.07 -2.43 14.75
CA ARG A 645 -11.34 -3.50 15.72
C ARG A 645 -12.83 -3.62 16.07
N GLN A 646 -13.60 -2.53 16.02
CA GLN A 646 -15.06 -2.60 16.18
C GLN A 646 -15.72 -3.40 15.06
N VAL A 647 -15.19 -3.31 13.84
CA VAL A 647 -15.72 -4.02 12.67
C VAL A 647 -15.24 -5.47 12.60
N PHE A 648 -13.93 -5.68 12.81
CA PHE A 648 -13.25 -6.94 12.55
C PHE A 648 -12.74 -7.67 13.79
N GLY A 649 -12.84 -7.06 14.96
CA GLY A 649 -12.41 -7.69 16.21
C GLY A 649 -13.34 -8.85 16.63
N PRO A 650 -12.91 -9.68 17.61
CA PRO A 650 -13.75 -10.73 18.17
C PRO A 650 -15.02 -10.14 18.80
N ALA A 651 -16.15 -10.82 18.58
CA ALA A 651 -17.43 -10.41 19.16
C ALA A 651 -17.34 -10.29 20.71
N PRO A 652 -18.12 -9.38 21.33
CA PRO A 652 -18.02 -9.11 22.78
C PRO A 652 -18.11 -10.34 23.69
N GLY A 653 -18.84 -11.38 23.27
CA GLY A 653 -18.95 -12.65 24.02
C GLY A 653 -17.75 -13.59 23.88
N GLN A 654 -17.04 -13.56 22.78
CA GLN A 654 -15.83 -14.37 22.53
C GLN A 654 -14.60 -13.80 23.24
N ARG A 655 -14.59 -12.52 23.58
CA ARG A 655 -13.50 -11.84 24.30
C ARG A 655 -13.28 -12.38 25.71
N ARG A 656 -14.33 -12.82 26.43
CA ARG A 656 -14.21 -13.39 27.77
C ARG A 656 -13.53 -14.76 27.80
N VAL A 657 -13.71 -15.55 26.74
CA VAL A 657 -13.10 -16.89 26.65
C VAL A 657 -11.60 -16.77 26.32
N ALA A 658 -11.22 -15.86 25.44
CA ALA A 658 -9.83 -15.61 25.08
C ALA A 658 -9.03 -15.06 26.28
N GLN A 659 -9.59 -14.12 27.03
CA GLN A 659 -8.94 -13.55 28.23
C GLN A 659 -8.77 -14.61 29.33
N ALA A 660 -9.79 -15.44 29.56
CA ALA A 660 -9.72 -16.52 30.54
C ALA A 660 -8.65 -17.58 30.18
N VAL A 661 -8.41 -17.84 28.91
CA VAL A 661 -7.35 -18.73 28.41
C VAL A 661 -5.96 -18.17 28.63
N VAL A 662 -5.79 -16.84 28.42
CA VAL A 662 -4.52 -16.15 28.67
C VAL A 662 -4.20 -16.13 30.16
N ASP A 663 -5.17 -15.75 30.99
CA ASP A 663 -5.02 -15.71 32.46
C ASP A 663 -4.72 -17.13 33.05
N THR A 664 -5.26 -18.18 32.42
CA THR A 664 -5.01 -19.57 32.85
C THR A 664 -3.60 -20.04 32.45
N ARG A 665 -3.08 -19.58 31.30
CA ARG A 665 -1.70 -19.88 30.85
C ARG A 665 -0.65 -19.15 31.69
N GLU A 666 -0.89 -17.88 32.02
CA GLU A 666 0.01 -17.12 32.91
C GLU A 666 0.06 -17.67 34.33
N ARG A 667 -1.06 -18.13 34.87
CA ARG A 667 -1.10 -18.83 36.18
C ARG A 667 -0.39 -20.16 36.12
N ALA A 668 -0.48 -20.91 35.02
CA ALA A 668 0.21 -22.20 34.87
C ALA A 668 1.73 -22.02 34.72
N SER A 669 2.21 -20.99 34.01
CA SER A 669 3.64 -20.68 33.89
C SER A 669 4.24 -20.08 35.17
N GLY A 670 3.46 -19.29 35.92
CA GLY A 670 3.87 -18.76 37.22
C GLY A 670 3.99 -19.84 38.31
N ALA A 671 3.14 -20.86 38.26
CA ALA A 671 3.20 -22.01 39.18
C ALA A 671 4.41 -22.94 38.92
N GLN A 672 4.86 -23.07 37.68
CA GLN A 672 6.07 -23.83 37.33
C GLN A 672 7.38 -23.15 37.77
N MET A 673 7.41 -21.83 37.88
CA MET A 673 8.60 -21.11 38.37
C MET A 673 8.73 -21.09 39.91
N GLN A 674 7.63 -21.30 40.64
CA GLN A 674 7.69 -21.41 42.13
C GLN A 674 7.99 -22.81 42.64
N GLY A 675 7.92 -23.83 41.80
CA GLY A 675 8.19 -25.22 42.16
C GLY A 675 9.66 -25.67 42.09
N VAL A 676 10.58 -24.85 41.61
CA VAL A 676 12.00 -25.19 41.42
C VAL A 676 12.93 -24.55 42.50
N GLY A 677 12.35 -23.80 43.43
CA GLY A 677 13.10 -23.03 44.45
C GLY A 677 13.23 -23.68 45.85
N SER A 678 12.81 -24.92 46.08
CA SER A 678 12.91 -25.56 47.39
C SER A 678 13.39 -27.01 47.32
N ALA A 679 14.60 -27.23 46.85
CA ALA A 679 15.39 -28.41 47.07
C ALA A 679 16.86 -28.07 46.84
N HIS A 680 17.49 -27.43 47.84
CA HIS A 680 18.86 -27.69 48.29
C HIS A 680 19.15 -26.81 49.49
#